data_e9640dcd8e50227a629362faa3a83d15
#
_entry.id   e9640dcd8e50227a629362faa3a83d15
#
_cell.length_a   1.000
_cell.length_b   1.000
_cell.length_c   1.000
_cell.angle_alpha   90.00
_cell.angle_beta   90.00
_cell.angle_gamma   90.00
#
_symmetry.space_group_name_H-M   'P 1'
#
loop_
_entity.id
_entity.type
_entity.pdbx_description
1 polymer ?
#
loop_
_entity_poly.entity_id
_entity_poly.type
_entity_poly.pdbx_seq_one_letter_code
_entity_poly.pdbx_strand_id
1 'polypeptide(L)'
;MSHPVQPLLHAETLVLRAPTQAWSASDGSMGDAPIHGLYLSDVRILSSLRVFVGGVVGEPIATVPDGADAASFVALARTLDDRAADPRVRSTHRRRVGIDGTAETLRVESTLDDAIETTVMVRLTSDLASMDAVKTGLSIHPVDISVSGVSASWCNDSVSASLAAPGAALAVHDDALELSWRVIVPAQGSVTVRWSITASDDGAVVHGSASPPRWSVPVVTASDDRLERWLSQALSDLDALRLTTVSDPASEFIAAGAPWFFTLFGRDSLWAARFMLPLGTTLASDTLRVLASLQGTESVAGTAEQPGKIMHELRRGNLSNPDRGLELPPLYFGTVDATPLWACLLHDAWKWGLPDDEVRPLLPHLVAALEWMRDYGDADGDGLLEYVDATGTGLANQGWKDSGDSVQWRDGTLAEGPIALCEVQGYAYEAAMHGADLLDHFRVEGGSEWRDWAARLQARFHESFWIDDPAGAYPAIALDVSKRRVNTVTSNIGHLLGTGLLDSRQAALVARRLVSPHMSSGFGLRTMSTDSEGYWPLSYHGGSVWTHDTAIAIAGLAREGFAAEASSLVSGLLAAASGFDYRMPELHSGDAASEFGSPVPYPAACRPQAWSAAAAVSVLASTLGLRPDAPSATLGVSPATGALSVRGLRFGGADVSITVNADGEVIASSGAAVQVE
;
A
#
# COMPACT_ATOMS: atom_id res chain seq x y z
N MET A 1 27.72 17.76 11.93
CA MET A 1 27.19 16.38 11.89
C MET A 1 26.14 16.38 10.79
N SER A 2 26.28 15.53 9.77
CA SER A 2 25.20 15.38 8.77
C SER A 2 24.01 14.75 9.47
N HIS A 3 22.84 15.38 9.39
CA HIS A 3 21.60 14.75 9.87
C HIS A 3 21.41 13.42 9.10
N PRO A 4 21.06 12.33 9.80
CA PRO A 4 20.74 11.09 9.12
C PRO A 4 19.58 11.34 8.14
N VAL A 5 19.75 10.87 6.89
CA VAL A 5 18.76 11.08 5.82
C VAL A 5 18.10 9.74 5.56
N GLN A 6 16.78 9.75 5.44
CA GLN A 6 16.03 8.56 5.07
C GLN A 6 16.57 7.96 3.75
N PRO A 7 16.80 6.63 3.66
CA PRO A 7 17.31 5.99 2.45
C PRO A 7 16.43 6.24 1.23
N LEU A 8 17.05 6.42 0.08
CA LEU A 8 16.35 6.50 -1.20
C LEU A 8 15.99 5.08 -1.68
N LEU A 9 14.80 4.90 -2.21
CA LEU A 9 14.25 3.59 -2.60
C LEU A 9 14.01 3.47 -4.11
N HIS A 10 13.82 4.59 -4.80
CA HIS A 10 13.27 4.65 -6.15
C HIS A 10 14.12 3.93 -7.22
N ALA A 11 15.44 3.82 -7.01
CA ALA A 11 16.37 3.18 -7.94
C ALA A 11 16.72 1.73 -7.56
N GLU A 12 16.23 1.26 -6.41
CA GLU A 12 16.61 -0.03 -5.87
C GLU A 12 15.67 -1.15 -6.36
N THR A 13 16.22 -2.35 -6.44
CA THR A 13 15.46 -3.56 -6.79
C THR A 13 14.92 -4.21 -5.54
N LEU A 14 13.61 -4.39 -5.49
CA LEU A 14 12.91 -5.09 -4.42
C LEU A 14 12.29 -6.40 -4.92
N VAL A 15 12.57 -7.48 -4.19
CA VAL A 15 11.90 -8.78 -4.29
C VAL A 15 11.33 -9.12 -2.92
N LEU A 16 10.04 -9.45 -2.82
CA LEU A 16 9.39 -9.64 -1.51
C LEU A 16 8.33 -10.73 -1.51
N ARG A 17 8.18 -11.36 -0.35
CA ARG A 17 7.05 -12.16 0.08
C ARG A 17 6.88 -11.92 1.58
N ALA A 18 5.90 -11.12 1.97
CA ALA A 18 5.75 -10.71 3.38
C ALA A 18 5.77 -11.90 4.35
N PRO A 19 6.45 -11.80 5.48
CA PRO A 19 7.16 -10.64 6.02
C PRO A 19 8.63 -10.51 5.57
N THR A 20 9.07 -11.23 4.52
CA THR A 20 10.45 -11.20 4.02
C THR A 20 10.56 -10.25 2.83
N GLN A 21 11.63 -9.45 2.79
CA GLN A 21 11.93 -8.53 1.69
C GLN A 21 13.45 -8.46 1.44
N ALA A 22 13.84 -8.41 0.17
CA ALA A 22 15.24 -8.33 -0.27
C ALA A 22 15.45 -7.08 -1.14
N TRP A 23 16.24 -6.14 -0.64
CA TRP A 23 16.62 -4.89 -1.29
C TRP A 23 18.03 -4.98 -1.83
N SER A 24 18.22 -4.67 -3.10
CA SER A 24 19.50 -4.78 -3.78
C SER A 24 19.66 -3.74 -4.89
N ALA A 25 20.88 -3.53 -5.35
CA ALA A 25 21.15 -2.85 -6.61
C ALA A 25 20.57 -3.65 -7.79
N SER A 26 20.58 -3.07 -8.98
CA SER A 26 20.07 -3.67 -10.21
C SER A 26 20.86 -4.91 -10.70
N ASP A 27 22.03 -5.17 -10.13
CA ASP A 27 22.83 -6.38 -10.37
C ASP A 27 22.59 -7.49 -9.33
N GLY A 28 21.71 -7.24 -8.36
CA GLY A 28 21.39 -8.14 -7.26
C GLY A 28 22.35 -8.08 -6.07
N SER A 29 23.38 -7.23 -6.12
CA SER A 29 24.30 -7.01 -5.00
C SER A 29 23.64 -6.21 -3.88
N MET A 30 24.04 -6.46 -2.64
CA MET A 30 23.60 -5.76 -1.45
C MET A 30 24.78 -5.12 -0.73
N GLY A 31 24.59 -3.96 -0.08
CA GLY A 31 25.58 -3.29 0.77
C GLY A 31 26.03 -1.92 0.26
N ASP A 32 25.64 -1.50 -0.95
CA ASP A 32 26.04 -0.21 -1.53
C ASP A 32 25.10 0.94 -1.14
N ALA A 33 23.84 0.63 -0.80
CA ALA A 33 22.87 1.59 -0.27
C ALA A 33 22.42 1.21 1.15
N PRO A 34 22.06 2.18 1.99
CA PRO A 34 21.67 1.91 3.39
C PRO A 34 20.52 0.91 3.53
N ILE A 35 19.56 0.91 2.57
CA ILE A 35 18.40 0.02 2.57
C ILE A 35 18.74 -1.41 2.11
N HIS A 36 19.90 -1.61 1.45
CA HIS A 36 20.25 -2.93 0.95
C HIS A 36 20.28 -3.97 2.05
N GLY A 37 19.78 -5.14 1.75
CA GLY A 37 19.77 -6.28 2.65
C GLY A 37 18.60 -7.23 2.42
N LEU A 38 18.67 -8.34 3.15
CA LEU A 38 17.55 -9.24 3.35
C LEU A 38 16.95 -8.96 4.71
N TYR A 39 15.63 -8.77 4.77
CA TYR A 39 14.90 -8.49 6.01
C TYR A 39 13.86 -9.58 6.26
N LEU A 40 13.65 -9.89 7.52
CA LEU A 40 12.49 -10.62 8.02
C LEU A 40 11.75 -9.71 9.00
N SER A 41 10.48 -9.42 8.75
CA SER A 41 9.73 -8.39 9.48
C SER A 41 10.54 -7.08 9.56
N ASP A 42 10.80 -6.58 10.75
CA ASP A 42 11.53 -5.33 10.98
C ASP A 42 13.03 -5.52 11.24
N VAL A 43 13.61 -6.70 10.91
CA VAL A 43 15.02 -7.00 11.20
C VAL A 43 15.79 -7.39 9.94
N ARG A 44 16.95 -6.75 9.72
CA ARG A 44 17.85 -7.01 8.60
C ARG A 44 18.70 -8.27 8.84
N ILE A 45 18.36 -9.35 8.15
CA ILE A 45 19.04 -10.65 8.25
C ILE A 45 20.41 -10.67 7.57
N LEU A 46 20.53 -9.99 6.43
CA LEU A 46 21.80 -9.72 5.74
C LEU A 46 21.92 -8.23 5.48
N SER A 47 23.12 -7.69 5.69
CA SER A 47 23.47 -6.29 5.36
C SER A 47 24.22 -6.17 4.03
N SER A 48 24.91 -7.25 3.60
CA SER A 48 25.56 -7.29 2.28
C SER A 48 25.50 -8.67 1.64
N LEU A 49 25.55 -8.69 0.31
CA LEU A 49 25.74 -9.90 -0.50
C LEU A 49 26.38 -9.53 -1.82
N ARG A 50 27.51 -10.21 -2.17
CA ARG A 50 28.18 -10.05 -3.47
C ARG A 50 28.53 -11.39 -4.07
N VAL A 51 28.34 -11.52 -5.37
CA VAL A 51 28.62 -12.74 -6.15
C VAL A 51 29.83 -12.47 -7.05
N PHE A 52 30.79 -13.43 -7.02
CA PHE A 52 32.00 -13.40 -7.84
C PHE A 52 32.05 -14.66 -8.71
N VAL A 53 32.40 -14.50 -9.98
CA VAL A 53 32.63 -15.57 -10.93
C VAL A 53 34.01 -15.41 -11.55
N GLY A 54 34.89 -16.38 -11.36
CA GLY A 54 36.28 -16.24 -11.81
C GLY A 54 37.06 -15.16 -11.05
N GLY A 55 36.71 -14.90 -9.78
CA GLY A 55 37.37 -13.93 -8.89
C GLY A 55 36.93 -12.49 -9.04
N VAL A 56 35.99 -12.16 -9.94
CA VAL A 56 35.47 -10.80 -10.18
C VAL A 56 33.94 -10.78 -10.14
N VAL A 57 33.39 -9.60 -9.87
CA VAL A 57 31.96 -9.31 -10.07
C VAL A 57 31.71 -9.25 -11.56
N GLY A 58 30.61 -9.87 -12.03
CA GLY A 58 30.23 -9.83 -13.44
C GLY A 58 29.79 -8.43 -13.88
N GLU A 59 29.87 -8.16 -15.21
CA GLU A 59 29.35 -6.92 -15.80
C GLU A 59 27.81 -7.05 -15.96
N PRO A 60 26.98 -6.28 -15.22
CA PRO A 60 25.55 -6.43 -15.27
C PRO A 60 24.97 -5.95 -16.61
N ILE A 61 24.01 -6.71 -17.16
CA ILE A 61 23.36 -6.36 -18.42
C ILE A 61 21.83 -6.33 -18.33
N ALA A 62 21.23 -7.03 -17.36
CA ALA A 62 19.77 -7.01 -17.17
C ALA A 62 19.34 -7.41 -15.77
N THR A 63 18.24 -6.77 -15.32
CA THR A 63 17.40 -7.22 -14.20
C THR A 63 16.06 -7.64 -14.78
N VAL A 64 15.66 -8.88 -14.53
CA VAL A 64 14.40 -9.45 -15.05
C VAL A 64 13.52 -9.87 -13.88
N PRO A 65 12.49 -9.07 -13.53
CA PRO A 65 11.50 -9.45 -12.54
C PRO A 65 10.71 -10.70 -12.98
N ASP A 66 10.31 -11.54 -12.00
CA ASP A 66 9.44 -12.69 -12.19
C ASP A 66 8.39 -12.68 -11.07
N GLY A 67 7.33 -11.86 -11.23
CA GLY A 67 6.38 -11.51 -10.20
C GLY A 67 6.97 -10.58 -9.15
N ALA A 68 6.38 -10.56 -7.94
CA ALA A 68 6.84 -9.77 -6.82
C ALA A 68 7.91 -10.50 -5.99
N ASP A 69 7.91 -11.83 -6.02
CA ASP A 69 8.71 -12.70 -5.14
C ASP A 69 10.00 -13.24 -5.76
N ALA A 70 10.29 -12.92 -7.03
CA ALA A 70 11.50 -13.38 -7.70
C ALA A 70 12.07 -12.36 -8.70
N ALA A 71 13.40 -12.42 -8.89
CA ALA A 71 14.10 -11.70 -9.95
C ALA A 71 15.34 -12.47 -10.41
N SER A 72 15.74 -12.25 -11.67
CA SER A 72 16.96 -12.75 -12.26
C SER A 72 17.88 -11.58 -12.64
N PHE A 73 19.13 -11.67 -12.23
CA PHE A 73 20.19 -10.69 -12.52
C PHE A 73 21.17 -11.33 -13.51
N VAL A 74 21.29 -10.77 -14.69
CA VAL A 74 22.12 -11.29 -15.78
C VAL A 74 23.38 -10.45 -15.92
N ALA A 75 24.53 -11.13 -15.93
CA ALA A 75 25.83 -10.46 -16.07
C ALA A 75 26.77 -11.23 -17.00
N LEU A 76 27.71 -10.52 -17.62
CA LEU A 76 28.78 -11.11 -18.44
C LEU A 76 29.95 -11.52 -17.52
N ALA A 77 30.49 -12.73 -17.75
CA ALA A 77 31.67 -13.24 -17.07
C ALA A 77 32.93 -13.08 -17.94
N ARG A 78 33.30 -11.83 -18.24
CA ARG A 78 34.36 -11.48 -19.19
C ARG A 78 35.73 -12.08 -18.90
N THR A 79 36.07 -12.33 -17.63
CA THR A 79 37.35 -12.93 -17.26
C THR A 79 37.45 -14.40 -17.66
N LEU A 80 36.33 -15.04 -17.95
CA LEU A 80 36.21 -16.43 -18.37
C LEU A 80 35.97 -16.55 -19.88
N ASP A 81 35.74 -15.44 -20.54
CA ASP A 81 35.40 -15.37 -21.97
C ASP A 81 36.66 -15.28 -22.85
N ASP A 82 36.50 -15.57 -24.14
CA ASP A 82 37.49 -15.29 -25.15
C ASP A 82 37.49 -13.78 -25.54
N ARG A 83 38.30 -13.43 -26.55
CA ARG A 83 38.40 -12.05 -27.04
C ARG A 83 37.46 -11.77 -28.24
N ALA A 84 36.48 -12.61 -28.49
CA ALA A 84 35.48 -12.39 -29.52
C ALA A 84 34.63 -11.16 -29.24
N ALA A 85 34.05 -10.57 -30.28
CA ALA A 85 33.21 -9.38 -30.13
C ALA A 85 31.91 -9.71 -29.37
N ASP A 86 31.30 -10.87 -29.65
CA ASP A 86 30.08 -11.32 -29.02
C ASP A 86 30.39 -12.06 -27.71
N PRO A 87 29.69 -11.71 -26.57
CA PRO A 87 29.91 -12.40 -25.32
C PRO A 87 29.48 -13.87 -25.39
N ARG A 88 30.34 -14.78 -24.96
CA ARG A 88 30.14 -16.23 -25.00
C ARG A 88 30.02 -16.87 -23.61
N VAL A 89 30.31 -16.11 -22.52
CA VAL A 89 30.19 -16.57 -21.14
C VAL A 89 29.37 -15.57 -20.33
N ARG A 90 28.26 -16.06 -19.73
CA ARG A 90 27.37 -15.23 -18.89
C ARG A 90 27.03 -15.95 -17.59
N SER A 91 26.62 -15.17 -16.60
CA SER A 91 26.01 -15.67 -15.37
C SER A 91 24.58 -15.16 -15.21
N THR A 92 23.72 -16.00 -14.64
CA THR A 92 22.36 -15.62 -14.24
C THR A 92 22.19 -15.96 -12.76
N HIS A 93 22.10 -14.93 -11.94
CA HIS A 93 21.79 -15.03 -10.53
C HIS A 93 20.28 -14.86 -10.36
N ARG A 94 19.59 -15.86 -9.84
CA ARG A 94 18.15 -15.80 -9.55
C ARG A 94 17.93 -15.83 -8.05
N ARG A 95 17.19 -14.85 -7.56
CA ARG A 95 16.68 -14.71 -6.18
C ARG A 95 15.20 -15.00 -6.15
N ARG A 96 14.78 -15.86 -5.23
CA ARG A 96 13.37 -16.04 -4.88
C ARG A 96 13.20 -15.85 -3.38
N VAL A 97 12.26 -14.98 -3.00
CA VAL A 97 11.93 -14.68 -1.60
C VAL A 97 10.71 -15.51 -1.18
N GLY A 98 10.82 -16.20 -0.07
CA GLY A 98 9.71 -16.88 0.63
C GLY A 98 9.31 -16.11 1.89
N ILE A 99 8.34 -16.65 2.62
CA ILE A 99 7.83 -16.02 3.87
C ILE A 99 8.84 -16.03 5.01
N ASP A 100 9.89 -16.83 4.92
CA ASP A 100 10.88 -17.08 5.99
C ASP A 100 12.34 -16.97 5.50
N GLY A 101 12.57 -16.45 4.28
CA GLY A 101 13.91 -16.31 3.76
C GLY A 101 14.03 -16.31 2.24
N THR A 102 15.19 -16.73 1.72
CA THR A 102 15.47 -16.74 0.27
C THR A 102 16.01 -18.07 -0.22
N ALA A 103 15.70 -18.40 -1.48
CA ALA A 103 16.38 -19.42 -2.28
C ALA A 103 17.11 -18.72 -3.45
N GLU A 104 18.41 -18.93 -3.54
CA GLU A 104 19.29 -18.29 -4.51
C GLU A 104 19.90 -19.34 -5.44
N THR A 105 19.98 -19.05 -6.73
CA THR A 105 20.68 -19.89 -7.70
C THR A 105 21.58 -19.05 -8.57
N LEU A 106 22.80 -19.51 -8.81
CA LEU A 106 23.68 -18.91 -9.80
C LEU A 106 24.00 -19.94 -10.88
N ARG A 107 23.63 -19.64 -12.12
CA ARG A 107 23.96 -20.42 -13.30
C ARG A 107 25.03 -19.69 -14.11
N VAL A 108 26.13 -20.39 -14.41
CA VAL A 108 27.17 -19.92 -15.33
C VAL A 108 27.06 -20.74 -16.61
N GLU A 109 26.95 -20.09 -17.75
CA GLU A 109 26.76 -20.66 -19.09
C GLU A 109 27.89 -20.25 -20.01
N SER A 110 28.34 -21.18 -20.85
CA SER A 110 29.36 -20.95 -21.85
C SER A 110 28.99 -21.55 -23.19
N THR A 111 29.28 -20.83 -24.28
CA THR A 111 29.23 -21.33 -25.67
C THR A 111 30.62 -21.55 -26.24
N LEU A 112 31.67 -21.53 -25.41
CA LEU A 112 33.04 -21.88 -25.81
C LEU A 112 33.16 -23.38 -26.10
N ASP A 113 34.10 -23.73 -26.95
CA ASP A 113 34.37 -25.11 -27.37
C ASP A 113 35.12 -25.92 -26.31
N ASP A 114 35.75 -25.23 -25.37
CA ASP A 114 36.51 -25.80 -24.26
C ASP A 114 35.74 -25.63 -22.93
N ALA A 115 35.91 -26.61 -22.02
CA ALA A 115 35.39 -26.51 -20.66
C ALA A 115 36.19 -25.46 -19.85
N ILE A 116 35.52 -24.73 -18.98
CA ILE A 116 36.10 -23.69 -18.14
C ILE A 116 36.15 -24.19 -16.69
N GLU A 117 37.36 -24.33 -16.13
CA GLU A 117 37.52 -24.54 -14.71
C GLU A 117 37.58 -23.19 -13.97
N THR A 118 36.69 -22.97 -12.99
CA THR A 118 36.59 -21.68 -12.30
C THR A 118 36.10 -21.83 -10.87
N THR A 119 36.08 -20.70 -10.14
CA THR A 119 35.50 -20.61 -8.80
C THR A 119 34.31 -19.64 -8.82
N VAL A 120 33.20 -20.07 -8.25
CA VAL A 120 32.09 -19.21 -7.85
C VAL A 120 32.26 -18.91 -6.37
N MET A 121 32.17 -17.64 -5.99
CA MET A 121 32.24 -17.21 -4.59
C MET A 121 31.08 -16.27 -4.28
N VAL A 122 30.48 -16.42 -3.11
CA VAL A 122 29.52 -15.48 -2.53
C VAL A 122 30.07 -14.99 -1.21
N ARG A 123 30.12 -13.66 -1.04
CA ARG A 123 30.52 -13.01 0.22
C ARG A 123 29.33 -12.27 0.78
N LEU A 124 29.04 -12.46 2.08
CA LEU A 124 27.91 -11.83 2.75
C LEU A 124 28.24 -11.45 4.20
N THR A 125 27.52 -10.43 4.72
CA THR A 125 27.60 -9.99 6.11
C THR A 125 26.21 -9.85 6.70
N SER A 126 26.12 -9.86 8.03
CA SER A 126 24.89 -9.59 8.78
C SER A 126 25.15 -8.61 9.91
N ASP A 127 24.12 -7.86 10.29
CA ASP A 127 24.19 -6.92 11.41
C ASP A 127 22.95 -6.98 12.31
N LEU A 128 21.91 -7.72 11.91
CA LEU A 128 20.63 -7.86 12.61
C LEU A 128 20.02 -6.52 13.05
N ALA A 129 20.24 -5.47 12.24
CA ALA A 129 19.74 -4.12 12.48
C ALA A 129 18.21 -4.07 12.40
N SER A 130 17.60 -3.26 13.25
CA SER A 130 16.17 -2.95 13.10
C SER A 130 15.92 -2.05 11.87
N MET A 131 14.73 -2.14 11.28
CA MET A 131 14.32 -1.25 10.18
C MET A 131 14.40 0.22 10.57
N ASP A 132 14.06 0.57 11.82
CA ASP A 132 14.16 1.93 12.33
C ASP A 132 15.62 2.42 12.38
N ALA A 133 16.57 1.56 12.77
CA ALA A 133 17.99 1.91 12.75
C ALA A 133 18.48 2.18 11.32
N VAL A 134 18.02 1.37 10.35
CA VAL A 134 18.31 1.59 8.92
C VAL A 134 17.69 2.88 8.42
N LYS A 135 16.42 3.14 8.74
CA LYS A 135 15.67 4.32 8.31
C LYS A 135 16.27 5.62 8.86
N THR A 136 16.78 5.59 10.08
CA THR A 136 17.37 6.75 10.75
C THR A 136 18.87 6.89 10.57
N GLY A 137 19.54 5.91 9.91
CA GLY A 137 20.99 5.96 9.65
C GLY A 137 21.84 5.80 10.91
N LEU A 138 21.35 5.08 11.92
CA LEU A 138 22.12 4.78 13.12
C LEU A 138 23.31 3.88 12.80
N SER A 139 24.38 4.03 13.58
CA SER A 139 25.57 3.15 13.47
C SER A 139 25.22 1.72 13.87
N ILE A 140 25.59 0.77 13.03
CA ILE A 140 25.29 -0.66 13.18
C ILE A 140 26.60 -1.43 13.08
N HIS A 141 26.71 -2.54 13.82
CA HIS A 141 27.89 -3.38 13.86
C HIS A 141 27.59 -4.79 13.35
N PRO A 142 28.53 -5.41 12.62
CA PRO A 142 28.39 -6.80 12.20
C PRO A 142 28.15 -7.75 13.39
N VAL A 143 27.44 -8.85 13.15
CA VAL A 143 27.24 -9.93 14.12
C VAL A 143 28.12 -11.12 13.80
N ASP A 144 28.47 -11.89 14.82
CA ASP A 144 29.25 -13.10 14.67
C ASP A 144 28.48 -14.17 13.91
N ILE A 145 29.12 -14.77 12.90
CA ILE A 145 28.58 -15.87 12.11
C ILE A 145 29.31 -17.16 12.47
N SER A 146 28.57 -18.16 12.90
CA SER A 146 29.09 -19.50 13.23
C SER A 146 28.97 -20.43 12.01
N VAL A 147 30.05 -21.17 11.69
CA VAL A 147 30.07 -22.11 10.56
C VAL A 147 30.15 -23.55 11.08
N SER A 148 29.33 -24.44 10.51
CA SER A 148 29.30 -25.88 10.80
C SER A 148 29.08 -26.67 9.49
N GLY A 149 30.16 -27.26 8.97
CA GLY A 149 30.13 -28.01 7.72
C GLY A 149 29.74 -27.13 6.50
N VAL A 150 28.61 -27.42 5.88
CA VAL A 150 28.06 -26.68 4.74
C VAL A 150 26.96 -25.70 5.14
N SER A 151 26.85 -25.38 6.42
CA SER A 151 25.86 -24.48 6.99
C SER A 151 26.51 -23.41 7.84
N ALA A 152 25.85 -22.24 7.92
CA ALA A 152 26.23 -21.16 8.83
C ALA A 152 24.99 -20.66 9.57
N SER A 153 25.17 -20.04 10.74
CA SER A 153 24.08 -19.45 11.53
C SER A 153 24.54 -18.23 12.29
N TRP A 154 23.61 -17.33 12.55
CA TRP A 154 23.77 -16.12 13.37
C TRP A 154 22.44 -15.76 14.03
N CYS A 155 22.49 -15.10 15.17
CA CYS A 155 21.29 -14.73 15.92
C CYS A 155 21.54 -13.54 16.84
N ASN A 156 20.43 -12.95 17.29
CA ASN A 156 20.35 -12.11 18.49
C ASN A 156 19.30 -12.70 19.45
N ASP A 157 18.80 -11.92 20.41
CA ASP A 157 17.88 -12.40 21.45
C ASP A 157 16.53 -12.91 20.90
N SER A 158 16.10 -12.48 19.71
CA SER A 158 14.77 -12.77 19.18
C SER A 158 14.76 -13.28 17.74
N VAL A 159 15.83 -13.03 16.98
CA VAL A 159 15.92 -13.44 15.58
C VAL A 159 17.05 -14.43 15.40
N SER A 160 16.77 -15.53 14.73
CA SER A 160 17.78 -16.49 14.31
C SER A 160 17.73 -16.68 12.80
N ALA A 161 18.93 -16.82 12.21
CA ALA A 161 19.09 -17.06 10.78
C ALA A 161 20.05 -18.22 10.53
N SER A 162 19.79 -18.97 9.47
CA SER A 162 20.63 -20.06 9.01
C SER A 162 20.81 -20.03 7.50
N LEU A 163 22.02 -20.42 7.07
CA LEU A 163 22.36 -20.54 5.66
C LEU A 163 22.77 -21.98 5.36
N ALA A 164 22.28 -22.49 4.24
CA ALA A 164 22.70 -23.77 3.67
C ALA A 164 23.27 -23.56 2.25
N ALA A 165 24.47 -24.09 2.00
CA ALA A 165 25.16 -23.97 0.71
C ALA A 165 25.77 -25.32 0.28
N PRO A 166 24.96 -26.23 -0.28
CA PRO A 166 25.41 -27.55 -0.70
C PRO A 166 26.61 -27.50 -1.66
N GLY A 167 27.67 -28.25 -1.33
CA GLY A 167 28.88 -28.33 -2.14
C GLY A 167 29.82 -27.14 -2.03
N ALA A 168 29.52 -26.15 -1.20
CA ALA A 168 30.42 -25.03 -0.92
C ALA A 168 31.43 -25.38 0.17
N ALA A 169 32.62 -24.77 0.11
CA ALA A 169 33.46 -24.54 1.27
C ALA A 169 33.04 -23.21 1.92
N LEU A 170 32.86 -23.23 3.25
CA LEU A 170 32.46 -22.06 4.03
C LEU A 170 33.63 -21.60 4.91
N ALA A 171 33.87 -20.29 4.95
CA ALA A 171 34.87 -19.70 5.84
C ALA A 171 34.40 -18.31 6.29
N VAL A 172 34.82 -17.84 7.44
CA VAL A 172 34.60 -16.46 7.91
C VAL A 172 35.93 -15.73 7.84
N HIS A 173 35.94 -14.60 7.16
CA HIS A 173 37.06 -13.67 7.01
C HIS A 173 36.59 -12.22 7.20
N ASP A 174 37.24 -11.48 8.11
CA ASP A 174 36.93 -10.07 8.37
C ASP A 174 35.42 -9.82 8.55
N ASP A 175 34.76 -10.55 9.46
CA ASP A 175 33.32 -10.51 9.76
C ASP A 175 32.39 -10.85 8.58
N ALA A 176 32.92 -11.34 7.46
CA ALA A 176 32.15 -11.79 6.31
C ALA A 176 32.19 -13.31 6.16
N LEU A 177 31.04 -13.90 5.86
CA LEU A 177 30.94 -15.31 5.46
C LEU A 177 31.22 -15.43 3.96
N GLU A 178 32.15 -16.31 3.60
CA GLU A 178 32.47 -16.66 2.22
C GLU A 178 32.03 -18.09 1.91
N LEU A 179 31.24 -18.23 0.83
CA LEU A 179 30.83 -19.51 0.23
C LEU A 179 31.64 -19.68 -1.05
N SER A 180 32.34 -20.82 -1.23
CA SER A 180 33.18 -21.04 -2.40
C SER A 180 32.90 -22.40 -3.03
N TRP A 181 32.63 -22.42 -4.34
CA TRP A 181 32.50 -23.64 -5.15
C TRP A 181 33.56 -23.67 -6.24
N ARG A 182 34.33 -24.76 -6.33
CA ARG A 182 35.11 -25.04 -7.53
C ARG A 182 34.24 -25.78 -8.53
N VAL A 183 34.08 -25.22 -9.71
CA VAL A 183 33.15 -25.70 -10.73
C VAL A 183 33.84 -25.85 -12.09
N ILE A 184 33.33 -26.76 -12.90
CA ILE A 184 33.69 -26.92 -14.31
C ILE A 184 32.43 -26.55 -15.10
N VAL A 185 32.50 -25.50 -15.91
CA VAL A 185 31.47 -25.19 -16.90
C VAL A 185 31.77 -26.02 -18.13
N PRO A 186 30.93 -26.97 -18.53
CA PRO A 186 31.19 -27.79 -19.72
C PRO A 186 31.30 -26.95 -20.99
N ALA A 187 32.03 -27.44 -21.98
CA ALA A 187 32.00 -26.88 -23.33
C ALA A 187 30.55 -26.79 -23.82
N GLN A 188 30.17 -25.63 -24.35
CA GLN A 188 28.80 -25.35 -24.84
C GLN A 188 27.71 -25.75 -23.81
N GLY A 189 27.95 -25.52 -22.52
CA GLY A 189 27.09 -25.99 -21.45
C GLY A 189 26.96 -25.02 -20.28
N SER A 190 26.49 -25.53 -19.14
CA SER A 190 26.28 -24.72 -17.95
C SER A 190 26.47 -25.49 -16.66
N VAL A 191 26.77 -24.77 -15.59
CA VAL A 191 26.81 -25.26 -14.21
C VAL A 191 25.94 -24.38 -13.33
N THR A 192 25.33 -24.94 -12.28
CA THR A 192 24.49 -24.21 -11.33
C THR A 192 24.91 -24.51 -9.89
N VAL A 193 25.13 -23.47 -9.12
CA VAL A 193 25.29 -23.54 -7.67
C VAL A 193 24.07 -22.97 -6.97
N ARG A 194 23.82 -23.38 -5.72
CA ARG A 194 22.63 -22.97 -4.94
C ARG A 194 22.99 -22.72 -3.49
N TRP A 195 22.29 -21.77 -2.90
CA TRP A 195 22.28 -21.56 -1.45
C TRP A 195 20.90 -21.07 -1.03
N SER A 196 20.59 -21.18 0.24
CA SER A 196 19.35 -20.66 0.82
C SER A 196 19.63 -20.07 2.19
N ILE A 197 18.82 -19.10 2.57
CA ILE A 197 18.82 -18.47 3.88
C ILE A 197 17.41 -18.59 4.42
N THR A 198 17.29 -19.10 5.65
CA THR A 198 16.03 -19.14 6.41
C THR A 198 16.22 -18.41 7.73
N ALA A 199 15.17 -17.74 8.19
CA ALA A 199 15.20 -17.02 9.46
C ALA A 199 13.88 -17.18 10.20
N SER A 200 13.93 -17.02 11.52
CA SER A 200 12.75 -16.95 12.39
C SER A 200 12.86 -15.75 13.32
N ASP A 201 11.71 -15.17 13.68
CA ASP A 201 11.59 -14.03 14.60
C ASP A 201 10.55 -14.35 15.66
N ASP A 202 11.02 -14.65 16.88
CA ASP A 202 10.17 -14.98 18.03
C ASP A 202 9.43 -13.73 18.59
N GLY A 203 9.87 -12.54 18.21
CA GLY A 203 9.24 -11.27 18.57
C GLY A 203 8.28 -10.71 17.51
N ALA A 204 8.03 -11.45 16.43
CA ALA A 204 7.13 -10.99 15.36
C ALA A 204 5.69 -10.86 15.85
N VAL A 205 5.01 -9.79 15.43
CA VAL A 205 3.56 -9.54 15.68
C VAL A 205 2.71 -9.95 14.48
N VAL A 206 3.34 -10.20 13.34
CA VAL A 206 2.72 -10.61 12.08
C VAL A 206 3.48 -11.77 11.45
N HIS A 207 2.77 -12.61 10.72
CA HIS A 207 3.32 -13.74 9.96
C HIS A 207 2.88 -13.70 8.51
N GLY A 208 3.70 -14.28 7.63
CA GLY A 208 3.37 -14.43 6.22
C GLY A 208 2.25 -15.44 5.98
N SER A 209 1.34 -15.12 5.06
CA SER A 209 0.36 -16.11 4.60
C SER A 209 1.00 -17.09 3.62
N ALA A 210 0.92 -18.37 3.95
CA ALA A 210 1.39 -19.47 3.10
C ALA A 210 0.29 -19.99 2.14
N SER A 211 -0.98 -19.60 2.36
CA SER A 211 -2.11 -20.01 1.54
C SER A 211 -2.10 -19.30 0.18
N PRO A 212 -2.68 -19.87 -0.89
CA PRO A 212 -2.92 -19.11 -2.11
C PRO A 212 -3.91 -17.97 -1.86
N PRO A 213 -3.88 -16.88 -2.65
CA PRO A 213 -4.81 -15.76 -2.49
C PRO A 213 -6.26 -16.22 -2.71
N ARG A 214 -7.18 -15.67 -1.90
CA ARG A 214 -8.61 -16.05 -1.90
C ARG A 214 -9.48 -15.07 -2.68
N TRP A 215 -8.91 -14.27 -3.55
CA TRP A 215 -9.62 -13.40 -4.50
C TRP A 215 -9.54 -13.94 -5.93
N SER A 216 -10.45 -13.48 -6.77
CA SER A 216 -10.44 -13.80 -8.20
C SER A 216 -9.36 -13.01 -8.94
N VAL A 217 -8.77 -13.60 -9.96
CA VAL A 217 -7.86 -12.92 -10.89
C VAL A 217 -8.64 -12.58 -12.16
N PRO A 218 -8.97 -11.30 -12.40
CA PRO A 218 -9.76 -10.93 -13.56
C PRO A 218 -8.94 -11.01 -14.84
N VAL A 219 -9.60 -11.44 -15.94
CA VAL A 219 -9.04 -11.34 -17.28
C VAL A 219 -9.68 -10.12 -17.95
N VAL A 220 -8.85 -9.12 -18.24
CA VAL A 220 -9.26 -7.87 -18.86
C VAL A 220 -8.75 -7.81 -20.29
N THR A 221 -9.58 -7.35 -21.21
CA THR A 221 -9.20 -7.05 -22.59
C THR A 221 -9.76 -5.67 -22.95
N ALA A 222 -8.89 -4.74 -23.26
CA ALA A 222 -9.25 -3.38 -23.61
C ALA A 222 -8.44 -2.89 -24.82
N SER A 223 -8.85 -1.79 -25.44
CA SER A 223 -8.07 -1.13 -26.49
C SER A 223 -6.77 -0.49 -25.93
N ASP A 224 -6.76 -0.14 -24.65
CA ASP A 224 -5.60 0.34 -23.89
C ASP A 224 -5.16 -0.76 -22.91
N ASP A 225 -4.00 -1.36 -23.16
CA ASP A 225 -3.48 -2.49 -22.37
C ASP A 225 -2.86 -2.05 -21.02
N ARG A 226 -2.71 -0.75 -20.76
CA ARG A 226 -2.10 -0.24 -19.54
C ARG A 226 -2.86 -0.67 -18.28
N LEU A 227 -4.20 -0.71 -18.34
CA LEU A 227 -5.00 -1.16 -17.19
C LEU A 227 -4.79 -2.65 -16.91
N GLU A 228 -4.76 -3.51 -17.95
CA GLU A 228 -4.48 -4.94 -17.81
C GLU A 228 -3.10 -5.19 -17.18
N ARG A 229 -2.07 -4.50 -17.68
CA ARG A 229 -0.70 -4.60 -17.17
C ARG A 229 -0.59 -4.12 -15.72
N TRP A 230 -1.27 -3.00 -15.39
CA TRP A 230 -1.30 -2.50 -14.01
C TRP A 230 -2.01 -3.47 -13.07
N LEU A 231 -3.17 -4.02 -13.45
CA LEU A 231 -3.89 -5.03 -12.68
C LEU A 231 -3.04 -6.28 -12.44
N SER A 232 -2.35 -6.78 -13.46
CA SER A 232 -1.49 -7.97 -13.35
C SER A 232 -0.36 -7.75 -12.33
N GLN A 233 0.35 -6.61 -12.40
CA GLN A 233 1.41 -6.27 -11.43
C GLN A 233 0.83 -6.03 -10.05
N ALA A 234 -0.28 -5.29 -9.94
CA ALA A 234 -0.95 -4.98 -8.68
C ALA A 234 -1.38 -6.24 -7.90
N LEU A 235 -1.96 -7.22 -8.58
CA LEU A 235 -2.38 -8.48 -7.94
C LEU A 235 -1.18 -9.32 -7.48
N SER A 236 -0.07 -9.29 -8.21
CA SER A 236 1.19 -9.92 -7.80
C SER A 236 1.76 -9.24 -6.53
N ASP A 237 1.73 -7.90 -6.48
CA ASP A 237 2.19 -7.12 -5.33
C ASP A 237 1.30 -7.35 -4.10
N LEU A 238 -0.02 -7.35 -4.27
CA LEU A 238 -0.98 -7.61 -3.19
C LEU A 238 -0.83 -9.04 -2.62
N ASP A 239 -0.64 -10.04 -3.48
CA ASP A 239 -0.37 -11.41 -3.02
C ASP A 239 0.92 -11.49 -2.18
N ALA A 240 1.96 -10.75 -2.59
CA ALA A 240 3.22 -10.70 -1.88
C ALA A 240 3.16 -9.92 -0.55
N LEU A 241 2.16 -9.05 -0.36
CA LEU A 241 1.96 -8.26 0.86
C LEU A 241 1.02 -8.91 1.89
N ARG A 242 0.53 -10.15 1.66
CA ARG A 242 -0.42 -10.82 2.58
C ARG A 242 0.23 -11.23 3.89
N LEU A 243 -0.39 -10.83 4.99
CA LEU A 243 -0.01 -11.15 6.36
C LEU A 243 -1.20 -11.66 7.17
N THR A 244 -0.90 -12.26 8.29
CA THR A 244 -1.82 -12.57 9.41
C THR A 244 -1.22 -12.04 10.70
N THR A 245 -2.02 -11.84 11.74
CA THR A 245 -1.49 -11.54 13.08
C THR A 245 -1.14 -12.84 13.82
N VAL A 246 -0.27 -12.73 14.81
CA VAL A 246 0.05 -13.88 15.70
C VAL A 246 -1.20 -14.32 16.47
N SER A 247 -2.07 -13.40 16.85
CA SER A 247 -3.30 -13.67 17.60
C SER A 247 -4.43 -14.29 16.76
N ASP A 248 -4.45 -14.00 15.44
CA ASP A 248 -5.42 -14.57 14.49
C ASP A 248 -4.73 -14.98 13.18
N PRO A 249 -4.16 -16.20 13.14
CA PRO A 249 -3.48 -16.71 11.95
C PRO A 249 -4.44 -17.16 10.83
N ALA A 250 -5.76 -17.14 11.06
CA ALA A 250 -6.76 -17.56 10.08
C ALA A 250 -7.25 -16.40 9.19
N SER A 251 -7.18 -15.17 9.68
CA SER A 251 -7.66 -13.98 9.00
C SER A 251 -6.48 -13.22 8.36
N GLU A 252 -6.57 -13.01 7.05
CA GLU A 252 -5.54 -12.33 6.27
C GLU A 252 -5.85 -10.84 6.14
N PHE A 253 -4.79 -10.05 6.11
CA PHE A 253 -4.83 -8.65 5.71
C PHE A 253 -3.64 -8.32 4.79
N ILE A 254 -3.64 -7.15 4.19
CA ILE A 254 -2.53 -6.67 3.36
C ILE A 254 -1.68 -5.70 4.17
N ALA A 255 -0.37 -5.94 4.26
CA ALA A 255 0.58 -4.99 4.83
C ALA A 255 0.53 -3.65 4.09
N ALA A 256 0.65 -2.53 4.78
CA ALA A 256 0.49 -1.22 4.16
C ALA A 256 1.52 -0.97 3.05
N GLY A 257 2.82 -1.21 3.29
CA GLY A 257 3.82 -1.06 2.23
C GLY A 257 5.26 -1.35 2.65
N ALA A 258 6.07 -1.76 1.69
CA ALA A 258 7.47 -2.08 1.87
C ALA A 258 8.37 -0.88 1.52
N PRO A 259 9.40 -0.57 2.34
CA PRO A 259 9.84 -1.28 3.53
C PRO A 259 9.26 -0.76 4.86
N TRP A 260 8.75 0.50 4.92
CA TRP A 260 8.55 1.27 6.15
C TRP A 260 7.30 0.89 6.94
N PHE A 261 6.27 0.36 6.24
CA PHE A 261 4.94 0.09 6.76
C PHE A 261 4.55 -1.38 6.55
N PHE A 262 5.49 -2.29 6.84
CA PHE A 262 5.37 -3.71 6.50
C PHE A 262 4.65 -4.52 7.59
N THR A 263 3.51 -3.97 8.05
CA THR A 263 2.67 -4.49 9.13
C THR A 263 1.21 -4.11 8.93
N LEU A 264 0.37 -4.34 9.96
CA LEU A 264 -1.05 -3.95 9.96
C LEU A 264 -1.20 -2.45 10.24
N PHE A 265 -1.83 -1.76 9.30
CA PHE A 265 -2.35 -0.39 9.46
C PHE A 265 -3.86 -0.40 9.27
N GLY A 266 -4.60 0.28 10.16
CA GLY A 266 -6.07 0.29 10.11
C GLY A 266 -6.58 0.84 8.79
N ARG A 267 -6.30 2.10 8.49
CA ARG A 267 -6.75 2.81 7.28
C ARG A 267 -6.32 2.15 5.99
N ASP A 268 -5.03 1.81 5.88
CA ASP A 268 -4.43 1.25 4.66
C ASP A 268 -5.04 -0.09 4.29
N SER A 269 -5.15 -1.00 5.29
CA SER A 269 -5.77 -2.31 5.09
C SER A 269 -7.25 -2.21 4.75
N LEU A 270 -7.97 -1.24 5.36
CA LEU A 270 -9.39 -0.99 5.06
C LEU A 270 -9.58 -0.51 3.61
N TRP A 271 -8.81 0.47 3.14
CA TRP A 271 -8.90 0.94 1.76
C TRP A 271 -8.45 -0.12 0.76
N ALA A 272 -7.36 -0.86 1.03
CA ALA A 272 -6.94 -1.96 0.17
C ALA A 272 -8.04 -3.02 0.03
N ALA A 273 -8.64 -3.43 1.15
CA ALA A 273 -9.74 -4.41 1.16
C ALA A 273 -11.01 -3.86 0.46
N ARG A 274 -11.35 -2.58 0.65
CA ARG A 274 -12.50 -1.93 0.00
C ARG A 274 -12.34 -1.88 -1.52
N PHE A 275 -11.15 -1.55 -2.02
CA PHE A 275 -10.85 -1.55 -3.46
C PHE A 275 -10.88 -2.95 -4.08
N MET A 276 -10.58 -3.99 -3.31
CA MET A 276 -10.54 -5.37 -3.77
C MET A 276 -11.91 -6.08 -3.81
N LEU A 277 -12.98 -5.47 -3.31
CA LEU A 277 -14.33 -6.05 -3.27
C LEU A 277 -14.84 -6.61 -4.60
N PRO A 278 -14.56 -5.98 -5.78
CA PRO A 278 -14.96 -6.53 -7.07
C PRO A 278 -14.35 -7.91 -7.40
N LEU A 279 -13.32 -8.34 -6.68
CA LEU A 279 -12.64 -9.63 -6.85
C LEU A 279 -13.02 -10.65 -5.78
N GLY A 280 -13.87 -10.29 -4.81
CA GLY A 280 -14.38 -11.14 -3.75
C GLY A 280 -14.35 -10.48 -2.38
N THR A 281 -15.19 -10.96 -1.48
CA THR A 281 -15.40 -10.36 -0.16
C THR A 281 -14.52 -10.94 0.95
N THR A 282 -13.76 -12.02 0.67
CA THR A 282 -12.98 -12.74 1.70
C THR A 282 -11.91 -11.87 2.36
N LEU A 283 -11.14 -11.10 1.57
CA LEU A 283 -10.14 -10.19 2.12
C LEU A 283 -10.77 -9.12 3.01
N ALA A 284 -11.92 -8.57 2.61
CA ALA A 284 -12.65 -7.59 3.42
C ALA A 284 -13.16 -8.22 4.73
N SER A 285 -13.75 -9.42 4.68
CA SER A 285 -14.20 -10.15 5.88
C SER A 285 -13.07 -10.42 6.85
N ASP A 286 -11.89 -10.87 6.35
CA ASP A 286 -10.72 -11.13 7.18
C ASP A 286 -10.15 -9.85 7.79
N THR A 287 -9.98 -8.80 6.99
CA THR A 287 -9.50 -7.49 7.46
C THR A 287 -10.42 -6.93 8.54
N LEU A 288 -11.75 -7.02 8.35
CA LEU A 288 -12.73 -6.59 9.34
C LEU A 288 -12.60 -7.37 10.65
N ARG A 289 -12.41 -8.70 10.59
CA ARG A 289 -12.24 -9.55 11.80
C ARG A 289 -10.95 -9.22 12.55
N VAL A 290 -9.84 -9.09 11.83
CA VAL A 290 -8.55 -8.72 12.45
C VAL A 290 -8.67 -7.39 13.18
N LEU A 291 -9.19 -6.35 12.53
CA LEU A 291 -9.34 -5.03 13.14
C LEU A 291 -10.37 -5.02 14.28
N ALA A 292 -11.46 -5.78 14.18
CA ALA A 292 -12.42 -5.95 15.25
C ALA A 292 -11.81 -6.61 16.49
N SER A 293 -10.92 -7.58 16.31
CA SER A 293 -10.24 -8.24 17.43
C SER A 293 -9.29 -7.31 18.21
N LEU A 294 -8.87 -6.21 17.58
CA LEU A 294 -7.99 -5.17 18.13
C LEU A 294 -8.75 -3.86 18.44
N GLN A 295 -10.09 -3.86 18.33
CA GLN A 295 -10.90 -2.68 18.60
C GLN A 295 -10.75 -2.25 20.06
N GLY A 296 -10.59 -0.94 20.30
CA GLY A 296 -10.40 -0.37 21.62
C GLY A 296 -11.57 -0.64 22.57
N THR A 297 -11.25 -0.92 23.82
CA THR A 297 -12.21 -1.26 24.87
C THR A 297 -12.11 -0.34 26.09
N GLU A 298 -11.01 0.39 26.22
CA GLU A 298 -10.69 1.25 27.34
C GLU A 298 -10.31 2.66 26.86
N SER A 299 -10.30 3.62 27.77
CA SER A 299 -9.77 4.97 27.48
C SER A 299 -8.36 5.09 28.04
N VAL A 300 -7.35 5.01 27.16
CA VAL A 300 -5.92 5.06 27.52
C VAL A 300 -5.24 6.16 26.73
N ALA A 301 -4.90 7.26 27.40
CA ALA A 301 -4.32 8.42 26.75
C ALA A 301 -2.99 8.11 26.03
N GLY A 302 -2.12 7.28 26.62
CA GLY A 302 -0.79 6.95 26.06
C GLY A 302 -0.82 6.18 24.74
N THR A 303 -1.88 5.41 24.48
CA THR A 303 -2.11 4.68 23.22
C THR A 303 -3.12 5.39 22.31
N ALA A 304 -3.75 6.47 22.77
CA ALA A 304 -4.91 7.12 22.16
C ALA A 304 -6.11 6.15 21.97
N GLU A 305 -6.19 5.07 22.78
CA GLU A 305 -7.29 4.11 22.78
C GLU A 305 -8.54 4.71 23.39
N GLN A 306 -9.68 4.39 22.80
CA GLN A 306 -11.02 4.72 23.28
C GLN A 306 -11.96 3.56 22.95
N PRO A 307 -13.01 3.31 23.77
CA PRO A 307 -13.99 2.25 23.49
C PRO A 307 -14.60 2.40 22.10
N GLY A 308 -14.56 1.33 21.30
CA GLY A 308 -15.09 1.28 19.94
C GLY A 308 -14.14 1.78 18.83
N LYS A 309 -13.03 2.41 19.18
CA LYS A 309 -12.06 2.96 18.22
C LYS A 309 -11.28 1.86 17.49
N ILE A 310 -11.11 1.98 16.18
CA ILE A 310 -10.23 1.13 15.38
C ILE A 310 -8.80 1.67 15.46
N MET A 311 -7.83 0.75 15.53
CA MET A 311 -6.42 1.09 15.71
C MET A 311 -5.81 1.76 14.46
N HIS A 312 -4.71 2.49 14.66
CA HIS A 312 -3.91 3.09 13.60
C HIS A 312 -2.89 2.09 13.07
N GLU A 313 -2.00 1.59 13.92
CA GLU A 313 -0.93 0.67 13.53
C GLU A 313 -0.60 -0.34 14.64
N LEU A 314 -0.11 -1.53 14.20
CA LEU A 314 0.43 -2.58 15.05
C LEU A 314 1.92 -2.72 14.77
N ARG A 315 2.77 -2.59 15.80
CA ARG A 315 4.22 -2.75 15.72
C ARG A 315 4.75 -3.74 16.75
N ARG A 316 5.96 -4.23 16.51
CA ARG A 316 6.69 -5.09 17.44
C ARG A 316 7.05 -4.41 18.76
N GLY A 317 7.39 -3.13 18.69
CA GLY A 317 7.84 -2.31 19.82
C GLY A 317 7.47 -0.85 19.64
N ASN A 318 7.87 -0.01 20.58
CA ASN A 318 7.67 1.44 20.49
C ASN A 318 8.41 1.99 19.26
N LEU A 319 7.73 2.86 18.50
CA LEU A 319 8.37 3.70 17.49
C LEU A 319 8.77 5.01 18.14
N SER A 320 10.07 5.29 18.23
CA SER A 320 10.58 6.53 18.83
C SER A 320 11.35 7.35 17.81
N ASN A 321 10.99 8.63 17.69
CA ASN A 321 11.75 9.63 16.94
C ASN A 321 11.94 10.88 17.81
N PRO A 322 13.02 10.93 18.63
CA PRO A 322 13.28 12.01 19.55
C PRO A 322 13.41 13.39 18.87
N ASP A 323 13.94 13.43 17.64
CA ASP A 323 14.10 14.70 16.89
C ASP A 323 12.75 15.34 16.53
N ARG A 324 11.69 14.53 16.45
CA ARG A 324 10.31 14.96 16.19
C ARG A 324 9.44 14.95 17.47
N GLY A 325 9.98 14.55 18.61
CA GLY A 325 9.21 14.36 19.84
C GLY A 325 8.16 13.25 19.74
N LEU A 326 8.34 12.29 18.82
CA LEU A 326 7.37 11.24 18.56
C LEU A 326 7.71 9.97 19.35
N GLU A 327 6.71 9.43 20.05
CA GLU A 327 6.79 8.13 20.72
C GLU A 327 5.43 7.42 20.58
N LEU A 328 5.39 6.39 19.73
CA LEU A 328 4.17 5.60 19.51
C LEU A 328 4.31 4.22 20.16
N PRO A 329 3.29 3.76 20.90
CA PRO A 329 3.28 2.43 21.50
C PRO A 329 3.09 1.33 20.42
N PRO A 330 3.33 0.04 20.76
CA PRO A 330 3.21 -1.07 19.81
C PRO A 330 1.82 -1.22 19.19
N LEU A 331 0.77 -0.96 19.94
CA LEU A 331 -0.61 -0.84 19.45
C LEU A 331 -1.06 0.61 19.67
N TYR A 332 -1.21 1.35 18.58
CA TYR A 332 -1.52 2.77 18.60
C TYR A 332 -2.86 3.07 17.93
N PHE A 333 -3.66 3.94 18.55
CA PHE A 333 -5.00 4.30 18.12
C PHE A 333 -5.15 5.75 17.64
N GLY A 334 -4.06 6.47 17.45
CA GLY A 334 -4.10 7.87 17.01
C GLY A 334 -4.50 8.02 15.55
N THR A 335 -5.75 7.73 15.25
CA THR A 335 -6.40 7.86 13.93
C THR A 335 -7.87 8.24 14.13
N VAL A 336 -8.42 9.11 13.27
CA VAL A 336 -9.82 9.56 13.35
C VAL A 336 -10.69 8.96 12.25
N ASP A 337 -10.09 8.43 11.20
CA ASP A 337 -10.74 7.96 9.98
C ASP A 337 -10.92 6.44 9.91
N ALA A 338 -10.06 5.66 10.55
CA ALA A 338 -10.13 4.19 10.48
C ALA A 338 -11.45 3.63 11.04
N THR A 339 -12.00 4.24 12.09
CA THR A 339 -13.24 3.77 12.73
C THR A 339 -14.47 3.92 11.81
N PRO A 340 -14.79 5.10 11.23
CA PRO A 340 -15.87 5.20 10.25
C PRO A 340 -15.59 4.37 8.99
N LEU A 341 -14.34 4.29 8.51
CA LEU A 341 -13.98 3.47 7.33
C LEU A 341 -14.22 1.97 7.56
N TRP A 342 -14.03 1.47 8.78
CA TRP A 342 -14.36 0.08 9.13
C TRP A 342 -15.85 -0.22 8.98
N ALA A 343 -16.72 0.69 9.43
CA ALA A 343 -18.17 0.57 9.26
C ALA A 343 -18.58 0.64 7.76
N CYS A 344 -17.94 1.53 6.99
CA CYS A 344 -18.16 1.62 5.54
C CYS A 344 -17.74 0.32 4.83
N LEU A 345 -16.58 -0.26 5.18
CA LEU A 345 -16.12 -1.52 4.57
C LEU A 345 -17.08 -2.67 4.87
N LEU A 346 -17.60 -2.78 6.10
CA LEU A 346 -18.54 -3.84 6.47
C LEU A 346 -19.81 -3.78 5.59
N HIS A 347 -20.38 -2.60 5.42
CA HIS A 347 -21.55 -2.41 4.58
C HIS A 347 -21.26 -2.68 3.09
N ASP A 348 -20.15 -2.16 2.56
CA ASP A 348 -19.79 -2.37 1.18
C ASP A 348 -19.52 -3.86 0.90
N ALA A 349 -18.86 -4.57 1.82
CA ALA A 349 -18.66 -6.01 1.70
C ALA A 349 -20.00 -6.77 1.67
N TRP A 350 -20.97 -6.38 2.51
CA TRP A 350 -22.32 -6.93 2.47
C TRP A 350 -23.03 -6.62 1.15
N LYS A 351 -22.90 -5.40 0.63
CA LYS A 351 -23.44 -5.02 -0.68
C LYS A 351 -22.80 -5.80 -1.83
N TRP A 352 -21.52 -6.20 -1.73
CA TRP A 352 -20.84 -7.08 -2.68
C TRP A 352 -21.18 -8.57 -2.47
N GLY A 353 -21.89 -8.94 -1.41
CA GLY A 353 -22.37 -10.28 -1.14
C GLY A 353 -21.58 -11.04 -0.08
N LEU A 354 -21.00 -10.35 0.90
CA LEU A 354 -20.56 -11.00 2.13
C LEU A 354 -21.78 -11.61 2.82
N PRO A 355 -21.76 -12.93 3.13
CA PRO A 355 -22.92 -13.62 3.70
C PRO A 355 -23.36 -13.05 5.05
N ASP A 356 -24.66 -13.06 5.32
CA ASP A 356 -25.26 -12.55 6.56
C ASP A 356 -24.70 -13.21 7.83
N ASP A 357 -24.32 -14.49 7.76
CA ASP A 357 -23.72 -15.24 8.87
C ASP A 357 -22.27 -14.80 9.16
N GLU A 358 -21.58 -14.21 8.19
CA GLU A 358 -20.26 -13.57 8.39
C GLU A 358 -20.40 -12.11 8.88
N VAL A 359 -21.44 -11.40 8.49
CA VAL A 359 -21.73 -10.02 8.98
C VAL A 359 -22.20 -10.01 10.42
N ARG A 360 -23.09 -10.93 10.79
CA ARG A 360 -23.76 -10.96 12.10
C ARG A 360 -22.81 -10.92 13.31
N PRO A 361 -21.68 -11.66 13.34
CA PRO A 361 -20.70 -11.58 14.43
C PRO A 361 -20.03 -10.22 14.57
N LEU A 362 -20.01 -9.40 13.51
CA LEU A 362 -19.36 -8.09 13.46
C LEU A 362 -20.32 -6.94 13.90
N LEU A 363 -21.62 -7.19 14.04
CA LEU A 363 -22.58 -6.15 14.43
C LEU A 363 -22.31 -5.52 15.81
N PRO A 364 -21.87 -6.25 16.86
CA PRO A 364 -21.47 -5.59 18.12
C PRO A 364 -20.31 -4.61 17.93
N HIS A 365 -19.35 -4.94 17.08
CA HIS A 365 -18.22 -4.07 16.74
C HIS A 365 -18.66 -2.84 15.91
N LEU A 366 -19.66 -3.01 15.03
CA LEU A 366 -20.29 -1.91 14.31
C LEU A 366 -20.95 -0.93 15.26
N VAL A 367 -21.76 -1.43 16.21
CA VAL A 367 -22.42 -0.59 17.22
C VAL A 367 -21.37 0.18 18.01
N ALA A 368 -20.31 -0.48 18.49
CA ALA A 368 -19.24 0.17 19.24
C ALA A 368 -18.50 1.23 18.41
N ALA A 369 -18.26 0.98 17.11
CA ALA A 369 -17.62 1.95 16.21
C ALA A 369 -18.52 3.19 15.98
N LEU A 370 -19.81 3.00 15.79
CA LEU A 370 -20.79 4.08 15.67
C LEU A 370 -20.89 4.90 16.98
N GLU A 371 -20.96 4.21 18.13
CA GLU A 371 -20.95 4.86 19.44
C GLU A 371 -19.68 5.66 19.69
N TRP A 372 -18.51 5.15 19.25
CA TRP A 372 -17.27 5.93 19.32
C TRP A 372 -17.38 7.25 18.54
N MET A 373 -17.96 7.26 17.34
CA MET A 373 -18.15 8.50 16.55
C MET A 373 -18.99 9.52 17.30
N ARG A 374 -20.05 9.07 18.04
CA ARG A 374 -20.95 9.95 18.77
C ARG A 374 -20.37 10.43 20.11
N ASP A 375 -19.71 9.52 20.84
CA ASP A 375 -19.41 9.72 22.27
C ASP A 375 -17.94 10.17 22.49
N TYR A 376 -17.05 9.91 21.56
CA TYR A 376 -15.60 10.20 21.66
C TYR A 376 -15.05 10.96 20.47
N GLY A 377 -15.62 10.82 19.28
CA GLY A 377 -15.16 11.45 18.07
C GLY A 377 -15.40 12.96 18.02
N ASP A 378 -16.40 13.47 18.74
CA ASP A 378 -16.74 14.88 18.89
C ASP A 378 -16.22 15.37 20.25
N ALA A 379 -15.04 15.99 20.22
CA ALA A 379 -14.31 16.33 21.46
C ALA A 379 -14.89 17.53 22.21
N ASP A 380 -15.55 18.47 21.52
CA ASP A 380 -16.10 19.71 22.09
C ASP A 380 -17.63 19.82 22.03
N GLY A 381 -18.30 18.81 21.45
CA GLY A 381 -19.77 18.70 21.41
C GLY A 381 -20.41 19.58 20.36
N ASP A 382 -19.69 19.94 19.29
CA ASP A 382 -20.20 20.80 18.23
C ASP A 382 -20.86 20.02 17.07
N GLY A 383 -20.84 18.70 17.13
CA GLY A 383 -21.45 17.79 16.15
C GLY A 383 -20.54 17.38 15.00
N LEU A 384 -19.23 17.63 15.07
CA LEU A 384 -18.22 17.26 14.09
C LEU A 384 -17.17 16.31 14.70
N LEU A 385 -16.67 15.37 13.91
CA LEU A 385 -15.57 14.52 14.34
C LEU A 385 -14.25 15.27 14.28
N GLU A 386 -13.46 15.15 15.35
CA GLU A 386 -12.18 15.83 15.52
C GLU A 386 -11.12 14.90 16.08
N TYR A 387 -9.87 15.31 15.94
CA TYR A 387 -8.77 14.68 16.64
C TYR A 387 -7.91 15.70 17.37
N VAL A 388 -7.29 15.23 18.43
CA VAL A 388 -6.25 15.95 19.17
C VAL A 388 -5.26 14.94 19.73
N ASP A 389 -3.96 15.24 19.62
CA ASP A 389 -2.96 14.50 20.39
C ASP A 389 -2.91 15.03 21.83
N ALA A 390 -3.50 14.25 22.75
CA ALA A 390 -3.57 14.62 24.16
C ALA A 390 -2.23 14.42 24.90
N THR A 391 -1.29 13.67 24.32
CA THR A 391 0.01 13.32 24.95
C THR A 391 1.12 14.30 24.57
N GLY A 392 1.03 14.94 23.41
CA GLY A 392 2.09 15.74 22.82
C GLY A 392 3.25 14.92 22.27
N THR A 393 3.12 13.57 22.25
CA THR A 393 4.12 12.62 21.74
C THR A 393 3.56 11.72 20.64
N GLY A 394 2.26 11.82 20.37
CA GLY A 394 1.57 11.10 19.28
C GLY A 394 1.72 11.79 17.93
N LEU A 395 0.95 11.32 16.95
CA LEU A 395 0.87 11.96 15.63
C LEU A 395 0.16 13.32 15.74
N ALA A 396 0.78 14.37 15.22
CA ALA A 396 0.22 15.71 15.21
C ALA A 396 -1.05 15.80 14.35
N ASN A 397 -1.11 15.04 13.26
CA ASN A 397 -2.29 14.87 12.43
C ASN A 397 -2.69 13.38 12.40
N GLN A 398 -4.00 13.09 12.52
CA GLN A 398 -4.54 11.74 12.71
C GLN A 398 -5.54 11.33 11.60
N GLY A 399 -5.58 12.07 10.49
CA GLY A 399 -6.25 11.67 9.26
C GLY A 399 -5.31 10.92 8.31
N TRP A 400 -5.74 10.68 7.06
CA TRP A 400 -4.89 9.99 6.08
C TRP A 400 -3.63 10.78 5.72
N LYS A 401 -3.67 12.10 5.77
CA LYS A 401 -2.51 13.00 5.68
C LYS A 401 -1.96 13.24 7.09
N ASP A 402 -1.18 12.31 7.60
CA ASP A 402 -0.74 12.28 9.00
C ASP A 402 0.60 12.97 9.27
N SER A 403 1.28 13.52 8.23
CA SER A 403 2.48 14.33 8.44
C SER A 403 2.17 15.63 9.19
N GLY A 404 3.10 16.11 10.00
CA GLY A 404 2.90 17.27 10.87
C GLY A 404 2.59 18.59 10.14
N ASP A 405 2.89 18.65 8.84
CA ASP A 405 2.69 19.81 7.97
C ASP A 405 1.49 19.70 7.02
N SER A 406 0.65 18.67 7.16
CA SER A 406 -0.38 18.33 6.19
C SER A 406 -1.61 19.23 6.22
N VAL A 407 -1.94 19.82 7.39
CA VAL A 407 -3.10 20.71 7.55
C VAL A 407 -2.60 22.15 7.73
N GLN A 408 -2.62 22.90 6.64
CA GLN A 408 -2.11 24.25 6.61
C GLN A 408 -3.04 25.20 5.85
N TRP A 409 -2.99 26.47 6.20
CA TRP A 409 -3.66 27.55 5.52
C TRP A 409 -3.05 27.79 4.13
N ARG A 410 -3.79 28.47 3.24
CA ARG A 410 -3.30 28.81 1.90
C ARG A 410 -1.99 29.64 1.90
N ASP A 411 -1.72 30.36 2.97
CA ASP A 411 -0.47 31.12 3.19
C ASP A 411 0.67 30.27 3.78
N GLY A 412 0.49 28.94 3.87
CA GLY A 412 1.50 28.00 4.37
C GLY A 412 1.60 27.90 5.90
N THR A 413 0.83 28.69 6.67
CA THR A 413 0.80 28.55 8.12
C THR A 413 0.05 27.29 8.56
N LEU A 414 0.52 26.60 9.61
CA LEU A 414 -0.11 25.38 10.10
C LEU A 414 -1.40 25.69 10.87
N ALA A 415 -2.40 24.81 10.74
CA ALA A 415 -3.60 24.88 11.54
C ALA A 415 -3.36 24.35 12.96
N GLU A 416 -4.04 24.93 13.95
CA GLU A 416 -3.94 24.52 15.35
C GLU A 416 -5.11 23.61 15.73
N GLY A 417 -4.81 22.47 16.39
CA GLY A 417 -5.80 21.49 16.84
C GLY A 417 -6.52 21.86 18.14
N PRO A 418 -7.69 21.25 18.42
CA PRO A 418 -8.34 20.14 17.68
C PRO A 418 -8.68 20.45 16.23
N ILE A 419 -8.60 19.46 15.36
CA ILE A 419 -8.83 19.57 13.92
C ILE A 419 -10.01 18.70 13.49
N ALA A 420 -11.01 19.31 12.83
CA ALA A 420 -12.10 18.60 12.15
C ALA A 420 -11.82 18.55 10.64
N LEU A 421 -11.37 17.40 10.13
CA LEU A 421 -11.08 17.20 8.70
C LEU A 421 -12.37 17.02 7.90
N CYS A 422 -12.44 17.58 6.67
CA CYS A 422 -13.63 17.50 5.83
C CYS A 422 -13.96 16.07 5.40
N GLU A 423 -12.97 15.28 4.96
CA GLU A 423 -13.19 13.91 4.52
C GLU A 423 -13.65 12.99 5.64
N VAL A 424 -13.21 13.24 6.86
CA VAL A 424 -13.65 12.46 8.04
C VAL A 424 -15.15 12.67 8.30
N GLN A 425 -15.67 13.90 8.09
CA GLN A 425 -17.10 14.13 8.16
C GLN A 425 -17.85 13.35 7.08
N GLY A 426 -17.27 13.25 5.87
CA GLY A 426 -17.80 12.43 4.78
C GLY A 426 -17.88 10.94 5.16
N TYR A 427 -16.79 10.40 5.69
CA TYR A 427 -16.75 9.00 6.15
C TYR A 427 -17.70 8.73 7.31
N ALA A 428 -17.81 9.65 8.26
CA ALA A 428 -18.71 9.53 9.39
C ALA A 428 -20.18 9.54 8.96
N TYR A 429 -20.54 10.40 8.00
CA TYR A 429 -21.87 10.41 7.40
C TYR A 429 -22.18 9.08 6.69
N GLU A 430 -21.27 8.63 5.82
CA GLU A 430 -21.39 7.35 5.10
C GLU A 430 -21.53 6.20 6.11
N ALA A 431 -20.67 6.14 7.14
CA ALA A 431 -20.70 5.11 8.18
C ALA A 431 -22.01 5.08 8.96
N ALA A 432 -22.57 6.23 9.32
CA ALA A 432 -23.84 6.31 10.04
C ALA A 432 -25.01 5.83 9.17
N MET A 433 -25.05 6.20 7.88
CA MET A 433 -26.07 5.74 6.94
C MET A 433 -25.94 4.24 6.65
N HIS A 434 -24.74 3.75 6.42
CA HIS A 434 -24.40 2.35 6.19
C HIS A 434 -24.69 1.48 7.44
N GLY A 435 -24.31 1.99 8.61
CA GLY A 435 -24.63 1.35 9.88
C GLY A 435 -26.14 1.23 10.11
N ALA A 436 -26.89 2.28 9.83
CA ALA A 436 -28.34 2.26 9.93
C ALA A 436 -28.97 1.19 9.01
N ASP A 437 -28.48 1.05 7.77
CA ASP A 437 -28.97 0.03 6.83
C ASP A 437 -28.70 -1.39 7.34
N LEU A 438 -27.49 -1.64 7.87
CA LEU A 438 -27.13 -2.93 8.46
C LEU A 438 -27.97 -3.23 9.71
N LEU A 439 -28.13 -2.26 10.63
CA LEU A 439 -28.94 -2.44 11.83
C LEU A 439 -30.40 -2.80 11.49
N ASP A 440 -31.00 -2.11 10.51
CA ASP A 440 -32.36 -2.40 10.07
C ASP A 440 -32.48 -3.78 9.42
N HIS A 441 -31.53 -4.16 8.52
CA HIS A 441 -31.53 -5.48 7.89
C HIS A 441 -31.44 -6.62 8.91
N PHE A 442 -30.54 -6.47 9.88
CA PHE A 442 -30.31 -7.49 10.91
C PHE A 442 -31.28 -7.37 12.10
N ARG A 443 -32.23 -6.42 12.10
CA ARG A 443 -33.23 -6.14 13.15
C ARG A 443 -32.57 -5.81 14.49
N VAL A 444 -31.50 -5.06 14.47
CA VAL A 444 -30.87 -4.45 15.65
C VAL A 444 -31.41 -3.03 15.79
N GLU A 445 -31.74 -2.62 17.02
CA GLU A 445 -32.24 -1.27 17.29
C GLU A 445 -31.18 -0.18 16.98
N GLY A 446 -31.63 1.04 16.64
CA GLY A 446 -30.77 2.20 16.49
C GLY A 446 -30.70 2.77 15.06
N GLY A 447 -31.20 2.07 14.03
CA GLY A 447 -31.08 2.52 12.62
C GLY A 447 -31.64 3.93 12.38
N SER A 448 -32.81 4.27 12.94
CA SER A 448 -33.39 5.63 12.82
C SER A 448 -32.56 6.69 13.54
N GLU A 449 -31.98 6.38 14.71
CA GLU A 449 -31.16 7.32 15.48
C GLU A 449 -29.89 7.70 14.71
N TRP A 450 -29.26 6.74 14.01
CA TRP A 450 -28.07 6.98 13.19
C TRP A 450 -28.39 7.79 11.93
N ARG A 451 -29.55 7.61 11.31
CA ARG A 451 -29.99 8.50 10.22
C ARG A 451 -30.22 9.94 10.69
N ASP A 452 -30.83 10.10 11.87
CA ASP A 452 -31.01 11.43 12.48
C ASP A 452 -29.67 12.07 12.86
N TRP A 453 -28.72 11.27 13.35
CA TRP A 453 -27.35 11.73 13.63
C TRP A 453 -26.64 12.17 12.33
N ALA A 454 -26.70 11.37 11.27
CA ALA A 454 -26.17 11.70 9.97
C ALA A 454 -26.77 12.99 9.39
N ALA A 455 -28.09 13.17 9.51
CA ALA A 455 -28.76 14.39 9.06
C ALA A 455 -28.27 15.64 9.81
N ARG A 456 -28.03 15.53 11.13
CA ARG A 456 -27.46 16.65 11.90
C ARG A 456 -26.04 16.95 11.49
N LEU A 457 -25.19 15.94 11.31
CA LEU A 457 -23.81 16.07 10.82
C LEU A 457 -23.79 16.76 9.45
N GLN A 458 -24.64 16.33 8.51
CA GLN A 458 -24.76 16.92 7.18
C GLN A 458 -25.14 18.41 7.26
N ALA A 459 -26.14 18.76 8.06
CA ALA A 459 -26.56 20.16 8.25
C ALA A 459 -25.42 21.00 8.82
N ARG A 460 -24.70 20.46 9.83
CA ARG A 460 -23.56 21.13 10.46
C ARG A 460 -22.39 21.32 9.48
N PHE A 461 -22.08 20.30 8.67
CA PHE A 461 -21.06 20.38 7.62
C PHE A 461 -21.38 21.47 6.57
N HIS A 462 -22.63 21.51 6.10
CA HIS A 462 -23.06 22.51 5.12
C HIS A 462 -22.95 23.94 5.65
N GLU A 463 -23.21 24.17 6.93
CA GLU A 463 -23.08 25.47 7.58
C GLU A 463 -21.62 25.87 7.77
N SER A 464 -20.74 24.93 8.13
CA SER A 464 -19.44 25.24 8.72
C SER A 464 -18.29 25.19 7.71
N PHE A 465 -18.31 24.31 6.68
CA PHE A 465 -17.13 24.02 5.87
C PHE A 465 -17.00 24.85 4.58
N TRP A 466 -18.09 25.39 4.02
CA TRP A 466 -18.06 26.01 2.69
C TRP A 466 -17.39 27.37 2.68
N ILE A 467 -16.45 27.56 1.72
CA ILE A 467 -15.71 28.80 1.44
C ILE A 467 -16.19 29.34 0.10
N ASP A 468 -16.54 30.61 0.07
CA ASP A 468 -16.82 31.33 -1.18
C ASP A 468 -15.51 31.68 -1.88
N ASP A 469 -15.41 31.38 -3.17
CA ASP A 469 -14.24 31.63 -3.99
C ASP A 469 -14.65 32.00 -5.41
N PRO A 470 -13.97 32.95 -6.07
CA PRO A 470 -14.33 33.37 -7.45
C PRO A 470 -14.31 32.24 -8.48
N ALA A 471 -13.46 31.23 -8.27
CA ALA A 471 -13.38 30.02 -9.12
C ALA A 471 -14.43 28.95 -8.78
N GLY A 472 -15.38 29.27 -7.91
CA GLY A 472 -16.43 28.39 -7.38
C GLY A 472 -16.19 28.01 -5.92
N ALA A 473 -17.27 27.98 -5.13
CA ALA A 473 -17.19 27.61 -3.73
C ALA A 473 -16.65 26.17 -3.55
N TYR A 474 -15.99 25.92 -2.41
CA TYR A 474 -15.41 24.60 -2.08
C TYR A 474 -15.40 24.38 -0.56
N PRO A 475 -15.34 23.13 -0.08
CA PRO A 475 -15.20 22.84 1.34
C PRO A 475 -13.78 23.14 1.81
N ALA A 476 -13.62 23.75 2.99
CA ALA A 476 -12.34 23.84 3.71
C ALA A 476 -11.75 22.44 3.92
N ILE A 477 -10.42 22.30 3.91
CA ILE A 477 -9.77 21.04 4.27
C ILE A 477 -10.14 20.62 5.69
N ALA A 478 -10.22 21.61 6.61
CA ALA A 478 -10.51 21.37 8.02
C ALA A 478 -11.11 22.63 8.68
N LEU A 479 -11.65 22.44 9.88
CA LEU A 479 -11.84 23.49 10.86
C LEU A 479 -10.74 23.38 11.92
N ASP A 480 -10.15 24.51 12.32
CA ASP A 480 -9.15 24.58 13.37
C ASP A 480 -9.77 24.67 14.78
N VAL A 481 -8.93 24.78 15.83
CA VAL A 481 -9.37 24.94 17.23
C VAL A 481 -10.39 26.07 17.44
N SER A 482 -10.36 27.12 16.62
CA SER A 482 -11.29 28.25 16.67
C SER A 482 -12.46 28.09 15.71
N LYS A 483 -12.64 26.91 15.11
CA LYS A 483 -13.63 26.59 14.07
C LYS A 483 -13.53 27.48 12.82
N ARG A 484 -12.33 27.98 12.55
CA ARG A 484 -12.04 28.73 11.32
C ARG A 484 -11.81 27.76 10.18
N ARG A 485 -12.30 28.10 8.99
CA ARG A 485 -12.19 27.33 7.77
C ARG A 485 -10.78 27.38 7.21
N VAL A 486 -10.01 26.32 7.34
CA VAL A 486 -8.66 26.22 6.76
C VAL A 486 -8.77 26.18 5.24
N ASN A 487 -8.33 27.25 4.59
CA ASN A 487 -8.72 27.61 3.23
C ASN A 487 -7.82 27.07 2.10
N THR A 488 -6.95 26.13 2.39
CA THR A 488 -6.15 25.44 1.36
C THR A 488 -7.03 24.49 0.55
N VAL A 489 -6.92 24.53 -0.78
CA VAL A 489 -7.56 23.55 -1.64
C VAL A 489 -6.69 22.30 -1.71
N THR A 490 -7.27 21.16 -1.35
CA THR A 490 -6.56 19.88 -1.25
C THR A 490 -7.40 18.74 -1.83
N SER A 491 -6.77 17.60 -2.08
CA SER A 491 -7.44 16.40 -2.57
C SER A 491 -8.47 15.81 -1.59
N ASN A 492 -8.39 16.13 -0.29
CA ASN A 492 -9.35 15.70 0.74
C ASN A 492 -10.81 15.94 0.33
N ILE A 493 -11.08 17.04 -0.41
CA ILE A 493 -12.44 17.34 -0.89
C ILE A 493 -12.97 16.27 -1.87
N GLY A 494 -12.08 15.54 -2.56
CA GLY A 494 -12.44 14.44 -3.45
C GLY A 494 -13.05 13.24 -2.72
N HIS A 495 -12.68 13.04 -1.45
CA HIS A 495 -13.18 11.97 -0.60
C HIS A 495 -14.62 12.21 -0.11
N LEU A 496 -15.16 13.40 -0.31
CA LEU A 496 -16.56 13.73 -0.02
C LEU A 496 -17.52 13.19 -1.09
N LEU A 497 -17.02 13.00 -2.32
CA LEU A 497 -17.83 12.50 -3.43
C LEU A 497 -18.26 11.05 -3.22
N GLY A 498 -19.50 10.75 -3.51
CA GLY A 498 -20.07 9.41 -3.39
C GLY A 498 -20.40 8.96 -1.97
N THR A 499 -20.15 9.79 -0.93
CA THR A 499 -20.53 9.50 0.47
C THR A 499 -21.99 9.80 0.77
N GLY A 500 -22.63 10.64 -0.06
CA GLY A 500 -23.99 11.17 0.16
C GLY A 500 -24.04 12.43 1.04
N LEU A 501 -22.89 12.91 1.55
CA LEU A 501 -22.83 14.12 2.36
C LEU A 501 -23.14 15.38 1.55
N LEU A 502 -22.70 15.44 0.28
CA LEU A 502 -22.88 16.58 -0.62
C LEU A 502 -24.20 16.49 -1.40
N ASP A 503 -24.82 17.62 -1.68
CA ASP A 503 -25.85 17.70 -2.71
C ASP A 503 -25.23 17.73 -4.13
N SER A 504 -26.04 17.53 -5.17
CA SER A 504 -25.57 17.46 -6.56
C SER A 504 -24.91 18.75 -7.06
N ARG A 505 -25.30 19.94 -6.55
CA ARG A 505 -24.67 21.21 -6.88
C ARG A 505 -23.28 21.31 -6.24
N GLN A 506 -23.17 20.91 -5.00
CA GLN A 506 -21.93 20.88 -4.23
C GLN A 506 -20.94 19.86 -4.83
N ALA A 507 -21.41 18.65 -5.18
CA ALA A 507 -20.63 17.63 -5.87
C ALA A 507 -20.07 18.15 -7.20
N ALA A 508 -20.87 18.88 -7.99
CA ALA A 508 -20.42 19.50 -9.24
C ALA A 508 -19.36 20.59 -9.04
N LEU A 509 -19.40 21.33 -7.93
CA LEU A 509 -18.35 22.31 -7.59
C LEU A 509 -17.03 21.60 -7.25
N VAL A 510 -17.08 20.57 -6.45
CA VAL A 510 -15.91 19.73 -6.08
C VAL A 510 -15.33 19.06 -7.33
N ALA A 511 -16.15 18.41 -8.16
CA ALA A 511 -15.71 17.72 -9.38
C ALA A 511 -14.89 18.64 -10.30
N ARG A 512 -15.40 19.84 -10.58
CA ARG A 512 -14.67 20.84 -11.41
C ARG A 512 -13.35 21.27 -10.78
N ARG A 513 -13.30 21.41 -9.44
CA ARG A 513 -12.10 21.81 -8.73
C ARG A 513 -11.01 20.77 -8.83
N LEU A 514 -11.34 19.48 -8.68
CA LEU A 514 -10.39 18.37 -8.73
C LEU A 514 -9.67 18.25 -10.08
N VAL A 515 -10.36 18.49 -11.21
CA VAL A 515 -9.73 18.39 -12.53
C VAL A 515 -9.12 19.71 -13.02
N SER A 516 -9.11 20.75 -12.17
CA SER A 516 -8.43 22.01 -12.51
C SER A 516 -6.92 21.81 -12.68
N PRO A 517 -6.21 22.62 -13.48
CA PRO A 517 -4.76 22.52 -13.65
C PRO A 517 -3.97 22.68 -12.34
N HIS A 518 -4.53 23.32 -11.33
CA HIS A 518 -3.92 23.48 -10.03
C HIS A 518 -3.95 22.19 -9.20
N MET A 519 -4.94 21.32 -9.42
CA MET A 519 -5.12 20.07 -8.69
C MET A 519 -4.69 18.85 -9.50
N SER A 520 -5.04 18.76 -10.79
CA SER A 520 -4.64 17.66 -11.66
C SER A 520 -3.23 17.89 -12.19
N SER A 521 -2.31 16.95 -11.94
CA SER A 521 -0.94 16.98 -12.49
C SER A 521 -0.86 16.43 -13.92
N GLY A 522 -1.87 15.68 -14.38
CA GLY A 522 -1.83 14.86 -15.58
C GLY A 522 -1.27 13.45 -15.34
N PHE A 523 -0.74 13.19 -14.12
CA PHE A 523 -0.37 11.86 -13.62
C PHE A 523 -1.23 11.42 -12.43
N GLY A 524 -2.19 12.24 -12.02
CA GLY A 524 -3.09 12.04 -10.90
C GLY A 524 -3.40 13.36 -10.19
N LEU A 525 -4.06 13.25 -9.04
CA LEU A 525 -4.51 14.37 -8.23
C LEU A 525 -3.42 14.80 -7.25
N ARG A 526 -3.05 16.08 -7.26
CA ARG A 526 -2.14 16.64 -6.26
C ARG A 526 -2.80 16.70 -4.89
N THR A 527 -2.07 16.40 -3.86
CA THR A 527 -2.54 16.49 -2.48
C THR A 527 -2.86 17.92 -2.05
N MET A 528 -2.21 18.91 -2.68
CA MET A 528 -2.41 20.32 -2.44
C MET A 528 -2.37 21.11 -3.76
N SER A 529 -3.19 22.15 -3.86
CA SER A 529 -3.24 23.04 -5.01
C SER A 529 -1.95 23.83 -5.19
N THR A 530 -1.52 23.99 -6.44
CA THR A 530 -0.29 24.75 -6.81
C THR A 530 -0.38 26.25 -6.49
N ASP A 531 -1.55 26.78 -6.14
CA ASP A 531 -1.75 28.18 -5.73
C ASP A 531 -1.67 28.40 -4.22
N SER A 532 -1.29 27.36 -3.45
CA SER A 532 -1.00 27.46 -2.02
C SER A 532 0.48 27.72 -1.78
N GLU A 533 0.83 28.60 -0.83
CA GLU A 533 2.23 28.96 -0.55
C GLU A 533 3.04 27.79 0.01
N GLY A 534 2.38 26.84 0.68
CA GLY A 534 3.00 25.59 1.16
C GLY A 534 3.15 24.49 0.12
N TYR A 535 2.73 24.73 -1.15
CA TYR A 535 2.86 23.72 -2.19
C TYR A 535 4.32 23.42 -2.53
N TRP A 536 4.66 22.13 -2.51
CA TRP A 536 5.91 21.62 -3.06
C TRP A 536 5.71 20.23 -3.67
N PRO A 537 6.05 19.97 -4.95
CA PRO A 537 5.72 18.72 -5.64
C PRO A 537 6.33 17.48 -4.98
N LEU A 538 7.40 17.62 -4.22
CA LEU A 538 8.05 16.57 -3.42
C LEU A 538 7.73 16.68 -1.92
N SER A 539 6.73 17.46 -1.50
CA SER A 539 6.21 17.39 -0.12
C SER A 539 5.30 16.18 0.04
N TYR A 540 5.50 15.42 1.13
CA TYR A 540 4.85 14.13 1.35
C TYR A 540 3.31 14.24 1.26
N HIS A 541 2.69 15.25 1.90
CA HIS A 541 1.25 15.54 1.80
C HIS A 541 0.93 16.95 1.29
N GLY A 542 1.92 17.75 0.91
CA GLY A 542 1.77 19.16 0.53
C GLY A 542 2.01 19.42 -0.96
N GLY A 543 1.70 18.50 -1.86
CA GLY A 543 1.83 18.71 -3.31
C GLY A 543 2.10 17.47 -4.15
N SER A 544 2.57 16.37 -3.58
CA SER A 544 2.74 15.07 -4.24
C SER A 544 1.41 14.48 -4.73
N VAL A 545 1.49 13.42 -5.53
CA VAL A 545 0.34 12.64 -6.01
C VAL A 545 0.35 11.28 -5.32
N TRP A 546 -0.78 10.91 -4.71
CA TRP A 546 -1.01 9.61 -4.11
C TRP A 546 -2.00 8.80 -4.95
N THR A 547 -1.63 7.57 -5.27
CA THR A 547 -2.43 6.73 -6.17
C THR A 547 -3.81 6.43 -5.58
N HIS A 548 -3.87 6.05 -4.29
CA HIS A 548 -5.14 5.73 -3.61
C HIS A 548 -6.07 6.94 -3.50
N ASP A 549 -5.53 8.10 -3.13
CA ASP A 549 -6.26 9.36 -3.01
C ASP A 549 -6.92 9.74 -4.35
N THR A 550 -6.15 9.64 -5.45
CA THR A 550 -6.69 9.82 -6.79
C THR A 550 -7.77 8.77 -7.13
N ALA A 551 -7.58 7.50 -6.74
CA ALA A 551 -8.55 6.43 -6.99
C ALA A 551 -9.85 6.61 -6.20
N ILE A 552 -9.79 7.11 -4.95
CA ILE A 552 -10.98 7.48 -4.17
C ILE A 552 -11.76 8.59 -4.88
N ALA A 553 -11.05 9.64 -5.33
CA ALA A 553 -11.68 10.74 -6.08
C ALA A 553 -12.32 10.22 -7.39
N ILE A 554 -11.66 9.32 -8.14
CA ILE A 554 -12.22 8.68 -9.34
C ILE A 554 -13.50 7.91 -9.01
N ALA A 555 -13.49 7.10 -7.94
CA ALA A 555 -14.64 6.31 -7.52
C ALA A 555 -15.82 7.22 -7.12
N GLY A 556 -15.55 8.30 -6.40
CA GLY A 556 -16.54 9.31 -6.04
C GLY A 556 -17.13 10.00 -7.25
N LEU A 557 -16.29 10.47 -8.19
CA LEU A 557 -16.73 11.09 -9.45
C LEU A 557 -17.60 10.15 -10.27
N ALA A 558 -17.23 8.88 -10.38
CA ALA A 558 -18.01 7.87 -11.11
C ALA A 558 -19.38 7.62 -10.45
N ARG A 559 -19.42 7.53 -9.11
CA ARG A 559 -20.68 7.37 -8.35
C ARG A 559 -21.64 8.54 -8.53
N GLU A 560 -21.12 9.78 -8.61
CA GLU A 560 -21.89 11.01 -8.80
C GLU A 560 -22.23 11.30 -10.27
N GLY A 561 -21.75 10.46 -11.23
CA GLY A 561 -22.02 10.60 -12.65
C GLY A 561 -21.12 11.59 -13.41
N PHE A 562 -20.01 12.02 -12.82
CA PHE A 562 -19.00 12.90 -13.46
C PHE A 562 -18.00 12.07 -14.29
N ALA A 563 -18.50 11.38 -15.31
CA ALA A 563 -17.73 10.42 -16.11
C ALA A 563 -16.52 11.04 -16.83
N ALA A 564 -16.63 12.28 -17.32
CA ALA A 564 -15.53 12.95 -18.02
C ALA A 564 -14.37 13.30 -17.09
N GLU A 565 -14.69 13.81 -15.91
CA GLU A 565 -13.71 14.13 -14.86
C GLU A 565 -13.04 12.87 -14.35
N ALA A 566 -13.80 11.80 -14.09
CA ALA A 566 -13.27 10.49 -13.69
C ALA A 566 -12.31 9.94 -14.76
N SER A 567 -12.71 9.94 -16.05
CA SER A 567 -11.89 9.46 -17.17
C SER A 567 -10.58 10.24 -17.33
N SER A 568 -10.59 11.55 -17.06
CA SER A 568 -9.39 12.39 -17.09
C SER A 568 -8.38 11.93 -16.04
N LEU A 569 -8.81 11.69 -14.80
CA LEU A 569 -7.93 11.21 -13.73
C LEU A 569 -7.48 9.76 -13.96
N VAL A 570 -8.35 8.88 -14.49
CA VAL A 570 -7.98 7.51 -14.90
C VAL A 570 -6.84 7.55 -15.91
N SER A 571 -6.95 8.39 -16.94
CA SER A 571 -5.89 8.55 -17.95
C SER A 571 -4.57 8.99 -17.34
N GLY A 572 -4.61 9.86 -16.34
CA GLY A 572 -3.45 10.31 -15.57
C GLY A 572 -2.79 9.17 -14.79
N LEU A 573 -3.58 8.36 -14.05
CA LEU A 573 -3.04 7.21 -13.31
C LEU A 573 -2.47 6.14 -14.24
N LEU A 574 -3.08 5.88 -15.41
CA LEU A 574 -2.54 4.95 -16.40
C LEU A 574 -1.22 5.44 -16.99
N ALA A 575 -1.07 6.74 -17.19
CA ALA A 575 0.21 7.34 -17.60
C ALA A 575 1.27 7.20 -16.50
N ALA A 576 0.90 7.44 -15.23
CA ALA A 576 1.79 7.25 -14.11
C ALA A 576 2.21 5.78 -13.96
N ALA A 577 1.27 4.84 -14.05
CA ALA A 577 1.54 3.40 -13.96
C ALA A 577 2.56 2.94 -15.02
N SER A 578 2.43 3.42 -16.25
CA SER A 578 3.40 3.14 -17.33
C SER A 578 4.80 3.66 -16.98
N GLY A 579 4.91 4.82 -16.31
CA GLY A 579 6.18 5.41 -15.89
C GLY A 579 6.87 4.66 -14.72
N PHE A 580 6.12 3.84 -13.99
CA PHE A 580 6.61 3.03 -12.89
C PHE A 580 6.63 1.52 -13.19
N ASP A 581 6.67 1.13 -14.48
CA ASP A 581 6.63 -0.28 -14.89
C ASP A 581 5.45 -1.04 -14.26
N TYR A 582 4.33 -0.35 -14.06
CA TYR A 582 3.07 -0.82 -13.45
C TYR A 582 3.15 -1.25 -11.97
N ARG A 583 4.30 -1.12 -11.31
CA ARG A 583 4.44 -1.24 -9.86
C ARG A 583 4.35 0.15 -9.23
N MET A 584 3.13 0.56 -8.91
CA MET A 584 2.87 1.90 -8.39
C MET A 584 3.47 2.10 -7.00
N PRO A 585 4.19 3.21 -6.78
CA PRO A 585 4.67 3.59 -5.45
C PRO A 585 3.51 4.10 -4.58
N GLU A 586 3.78 4.28 -3.31
CA GLU A 586 2.93 4.98 -2.35
C GLU A 586 2.51 6.35 -2.88
N LEU A 587 3.48 7.16 -3.29
CA LEU A 587 3.31 8.48 -3.87
C LEU A 587 4.42 8.77 -4.88
N HIS A 588 4.18 9.77 -5.70
CA HIS A 588 5.19 10.36 -6.59
C HIS A 588 5.08 11.89 -6.59
N SER A 589 6.03 12.56 -7.22
CA SER A 589 6.03 14.03 -7.34
C SER A 589 4.74 14.57 -7.97
N GLY A 590 4.32 15.75 -7.53
CA GLY A 590 3.21 16.51 -8.10
C GLY A 590 3.55 17.33 -9.33
N ASP A 591 4.71 17.11 -9.94
CA ASP A 591 5.12 17.77 -11.18
C ASP A 591 4.11 17.52 -12.31
N ALA A 592 3.98 18.49 -13.22
CA ALA A 592 2.99 18.42 -14.29
C ALA A 592 3.45 17.52 -15.46
N ALA A 593 2.54 16.72 -16.01
CA ALA A 593 2.79 15.91 -17.21
C ALA A 593 3.15 16.76 -18.45
N SER A 594 2.81 18.05 -18.45
CA SER A 594 3.23 19.01 -19.48
C SER A 594 4.71 19.40 -19.38
N GLU A 595 5.35 19.19 -18.23
CA GLU A 595 6.76 19.51 -17.98
C GLU A 595 7.64 18.26 -18.11
N PHE A 596 7.15 17.11 -17.63
CA PHE A 596 7.88 15.84 -17.66
C PHE A 596 7.07 14.78 -18.38
N GLY A 597 7.70 14.09 -19.34
CA GLY A 597 7.06 13.02 -20.11
C GLY A 597 6.78 11.74 -19.30
N SER A 598 7.24 11.65 -18.05
CA SER A 598 7.05 10.55 -17.11
C SER A 598 6.95 11.11 -15.68
N PRO A 599 6.23 10.46 -14.76
CA PRO A 599 6.14 10.92 -13.38
C PRO A 599 7.52 10.89 -12.72
N VAL A 600 7.83 11.93 -11.95
CA VAL A 600 9.07 12.00 -11.16
C VAL A 600 8.88 11.21 -9.86
N PRO A 601 9.75 10.24 -9.51
CA PRO A 601 9.62 9.48 -8.29
C PRO A 601 9.72 10.35 -7.02
N TYR A 602 8.94 10.00 -6.00
CA TYR A 602 9.24 10.44 -4.64
C TYR A 602 10.34 9.52 -4.08
N PRO A 603 11.49 10.04 -3.63
CA PRO A 603 12.70 9.24 -3.46
C PRO A 603 12.59 8.09 -2.44
N ALA A 604 11.81 8.29 -1.37
CA ALA A 604 11.70 7.35 -0.24
C ALA A 604 10.31 6.71 -0.13
N ALA A 605 9.49 6.76 -1.20
CA ALA A 605 8.17 6.14 -1.21
C ALA A 605 8.24 4.61 -1.10
N CYS A 606 7.36 4.01 -0.30
CA CYS A 606 7.14 2.57 -0.32
C CYS A 606 6.72 2.10 -1.73
N ARG A 607 7.27 0.98 -2.17
CA ARG A 607 6.95 0.37 -3.46
C ARG A 607 7.21 -1.14 -3.42
N PRO A 608 6.17 -1.99 -3.34
CA PRO A 608 4.75 -1.68 -3.46
C PRO A 608 4.15 -1.06 -2.18
N GLN A 609 3.00 -0.40 -2.40
CA GLN A 609 2.08 0.03 -1.35
C GLN A 609 0.70 -0.60 -1.64
N ALA A 610 0.08 -1.17 -0.61
CA ALA A 610 -1.15 -1.96 -0.74
C ALA A 610 -2.29 -1.19 -1.40
N TRP A 611 -2.63 0.00 -0.88
CA TRP A 611 -3.71 0.82 -1.41
C TRP A 611 -3.41 1.35 -2.82
N SER A 612 -2.12 1.58 -3.17
CA SER A 612 -1.72 1.98 -4.53
C SER A 612 -1.86 0.82 -5.52
N ALA A 613 -1.54 -0.40 -5.10
CA ALA A 613 -1.76 -1.60 -5.91
C ALA A 613 -3.27 -1.87 -6.07
N ALA A 614 -4.04 -1.89 -4.96
CA ALA A 614 -5.48 -2.14 -4.97
C ALA A 614 -6.27 -1.06 -5.76
N ALA A 615 -5.73 0.15 -5.90
CA ALA A 615 -6.31 1.21 -6.74
C ALA A 615 -6.55 0.78 -8.19
N ALA A 616 -5.76 -0.15 -8.75
CA ALA A 616 -5.98 -0.70 -10.09
C ALA A 616 -7.36 -1.37 -10.21
N VAL A 617 -7.79 -2.10 -9.16
CA VAL A 617 -9.11 -2.76 -9.12
C VAL A 617 -10.22 -1.73 -8.95
N SER A 618 -10.00 -0.70 -8.11
CA SER A 618 -10.95 0.42 -7.96
C SER A 618 -11.14 1.19 -9.28
N VAL A 619 -10.06 1.45 -10.02
CA VAL A 619 -10.12 2.09 -11.35
C VAL A 619 -10.89 1.22 -12.33
N LEU A 620 -10.67 -0.09 -12.37
CA LEU A 620 -11.45 -1.02 -13.19
C LEU A 620 -12.95 -0.94 -12.85
N ALA A 621 -13.30 -1.02 -11.55
CA ALA A 621 -14.67 -0.96 -11.08
C ALA A 621 -15.34 0.39 -11.44
N SER A 622 -14.61 1.49 -11.27
CA SER A 622 -15.08 2.84 -11.60
C SER A 622 -15.26 3.05 -13.10
N THR A 623 -14.37 2.49 -13.93
CA THR A 623 -14.49 2.53 -15.40
C THR A 623 -15.74 1.79 -15.89
N LEU A 624 -16.11 0.69 -15.23
CA LEU A 624 -17.36 -0.05 -15.49
C LEU A 624 -18.58 0.60 -14.80
N GLY A 625 -18.39 1.55 -13.88
CA GLY A 625 -19.45 2.15 -13.08
C GLY A 625 -20.23 1.14 -12.27
N LEU A 626 -19.52 0.20 -11.59
CA LEU A 626 -20.14 -0.90 -10.84
C LEU A 626 -20.85 -0.38 -9.58
N ARG A 627 -22.12 -0.80 -9.41
CA ARG A 627 -22.97 -0.50 -8.24
C ARG A 627 -23.55 -1.80 -7.69
N PRO A 628 -22.89 -2.41 -6.69
CA PRO A 628 -23.34 -3.69 -6.12
C PRO A 628 -24.53 -3.49 -5.18
N ASP A 629 -25.50 -4.39 -5.26
CA ASP A 629 -26.59 -4.53 -4.30
C ASP A 629 -27.01 -6.03 -4.18
N ALA A 630 -26.16 -6.81 -3.51
CA ALA A 630 -26.39 -8.24 -3.34
C ALA A 630 -27.69 -8.57 -2.57
N PRO A 631 -28.13 -7.79 -1.57
CA PRO A 631 -29.45 -7.99 -0.95
C PRO A 631 -30.61 -7.95 -1.95
N SER A 632 -30.54 -7.12 -2.99
CA SER A 632 -31.51 -7.06 -4.08
C SER A 632 -31.15 -7.97 -5.27
N ALA A 633 -30.03 -8.73 -5.16
CA ALA A 633 -29.47 -9.57 -6.22
C ALA A 633 -29.19 -8.81 -7.54
N THR A 634 -28.82 -7.52 -7.47
CA THR A 634 -28.57 -6.66 -8.64
C THR A 634 -27.16 -6.06 -8.63
N LEU A 635 -26.55 -5.97 -9.82
CA LEU A 635 -25.31 -5.26 -10.06
C LEU A 635 -25.56 -4.19 -11.12
N GLY A 636 -25.57 -2.91 -10.72
CA GLY A 636 -25.66 -1.78 -11.64
C GLY A 636 -24.34 -1.64 -12.42
N VAL A 637 -24.45 -1.30 -13.72
CA VAL A 637 -23.30 -1.08 -14.61
C VAL A 637 -23.57 0.17 -15.45
N SER A 638 -22.71 1.17 -15.33
CA SER A 638 -22.77 2.44 -16.06
C SER A 638 -21.37 2.80 -16.57
N PRO A 639 -20.92 2.22 -17.71
CA PRO A 639 -19.55 2.39 -18.19
C PRO A 639 -19.24 3.85 -18.55
N ALA A 640 -18.07 4.31 -18.14
CA ALA A 640 -17.60 5.68 -18.41
C ALA A 640 -16.80 5.79 -19.73
N THR A 641 -16.31 4.69 -20.32
CA THR A 641 -15.41 4.70 -21.48
C THR A 641 -15.54 3.43 -22.33
N GLY A 642 -14.98 3.48 -23.55
CA GLY A 642 -15.07 2.56 -24.67
C GLY A 642 -14.76 1.08 -24.42
N ALA A 643 -14.46 0.32 -25.51
CA ALA A 643 -14.41 -1.13 -25.54
C ALA A 643 -13.59 -1.74 -24.41
N LEU A 644 -14.25 -2.52 -23.56
CA LEU A 644 -13.67 -3.22 -22.41
C LEU A 644 -14.38 -4.55 -22.19
N SER A 645 -13.65 -5.64 -22.08
CA SER A 645 -14.19 -6.94 -21.69
C SER A 645 -13.49 -7.43 -20.42
N VAL A 646 -14.27 -7.78 -19.40
CA VAL A 646 -13.76 -8.26 -18.11
C VAL A 646 -14.45 -9.56 -17.77
N ARG A 647 -13.68 -10.57 -17.36
CA ARG A 647 -14.16 -11.85 -16.82
C ARG A 647 -13.52 -12.09 -15.46
N GLY A 648 -14.24 -12.76 -14.56
CA GLY A 648 -13.72 -13.12 -13.24
C GLY A 648 -13.91 -12.02 -12.20
N LEU A 649 -14.84 -11.06 -12.40
CA LEU A 649 -15.37 -10.28 -11.30
C LEU A 649 -16.22 -11.17 -10.39
N ARG A 650 -16.40 -10.79 -9.12
CA ARG A 650 -17.19 -11.53 -8.13
C ARG A 650 -18.31 -10.66 -7.59
N PHE A 651 -19.52 -11.22 -7.54
CA PHE A 651 -20.69 -10.57 -6.94
C PHE A 651 -21.63 -11.61 -6.39
N GLY A 652 -22.07 -11.47 -5.13
CA GLY A 652 -22.97 -12.40 -4.46
C GLY A 652 -22.43 -13.85 -4.46
N GLY A 653 -21.12 -14.03 -4.40
CA GLY A 653 -20.46 -15.35 -4.46
C GLY A 653 -20.31 -15.95 -5.86
N ALA A 654 -20.88 -15.33 -6.91
CA ALA A 654 -20.83 -15.81 -8.29
C ALA A 654 -19.76 -15.08 -9.13
N ASP A 655 -19.26 -15.76 -10.18
CA ASP A 655 -18.44 -15.14 -11.22
C ASP A 655 -19.28 -14.24 -12.11
N VAL A 656 -18.77 -13.05 -12.42
CA VAL A 656 -19.40 -12.06 -13.29
C VAL A 656 -18.48 -11.72 -14.46
N SER A 657 -19.04 -11.62 -15.65
CA SER A 657 -18.36 -11.13 -16.85
C SER A 657 -19.17 -10.00 -17.47
N ILE A 658 -18.47 -8.94 -17.92
CA ILE A 658 -19.08 -7.75 -18.54
C ILE A 658 -18.27 -7.43 -19.80
N THR A 659 -18.97 -7.15 -20.90
CA THR A 659 -18.35 -6.65 -22.13
C THR A 659 -19.05 -5.37 -22.58
N VAL A 660 -18.24 -4.34 -22.78
CA VAL A 660 -18.64 -2.99 -23.22
C VAL A 660 -18.09 -2.75 -24.63
N ASN A 661 -18.87 -2.20 -25.54
CA ASN A 661 -18.44 -1.84 -26.88
C ASN A 661 -17.72 -0.47 -26.93
N ALA A 662 -17.28 -0.06 -28.12
CA ALA A 662 -16.58 1.22 -28.30
C ALA A 662 -17.45 2.46 -27.97
N ASP A 663 -18.76 2.33 -28.03
CA ASP A 663 -19.71 3.40 -27.72
C ASP A 663 -20.08 3.49 -26.22
N GLY A 664 -19.49 2.60 -25.39
CA GLY A 664 -19.77 2.53 -23.97
C GLY A 664 -21.01 1.71 -23.60
N GLU A 665 -21.61 0.96 -24.55
CA GLU A 665 -22.78 0.15 -24.28
C GLU A 665 -22.40 -1.27 -23.81
N VAL A 666 -23.09 -1.76 -22.79
CA VAL A 666 -22.96 -3.16 -22.34
C VAL A 666 -23.61 -4.09 -23.35
N ILE A 667 -22.80 -4.86 -24.08
CA ILE A 667 -23.25 -5.77 -25.14
C ILE A 667 -23.37 -7.22 -24.69
N ALA A 668 -22.73 -7.60 -23.59
CA ALA A 668 -22.82 -8.91 -22.99
C ALA A 668 -22.55 -8.85 -21.49
N SER A 669 -23.31 -9.62 -20.72
CA SER A 669 -23.08 -9.85 -19.29
C SER A 669 -23.47 -11.28 -18.92
N SER A 670 -22.84 -11.85 -17.90
CA SER A 670 -23.16 -13.17 -17.36
C SER A 670 -22.86 -13.24 -15.87
N GLY A 671 -23.55 -14.13 -15.15
CA GLY A 671 -23.27 -14.50 -13.77
C GLY A 671 -24.06 -13.75 -12.69
N ALA A 672 -24.69 -12.62 -12.99
CA ALA A 672 -25.54 -11.85 -12.08
C ALA A 672 -26.70 -11.19 -12.82
N ALA A 673 -27.74 -10.72 -12.10
CA ALA A 673 -28.71 -9.80 -12.64
C ALA A 673 -28.05 -8.43 -12.86
N VAL A 674 -27.52 -8.19 -14.05
CA VAL A 674 -26.86 -6.94 -14.43
C VAL A 674 -27.95 -5.95 -14.87
N GLN A 675 -27.98 -4.79 -14.24
CA GLN A 675 -28.80 -3.64 -14.64
C GLN A 675 -27.90 -2.61 -15.33
N VAL A 676 -28.20 -2.27 -16.58
CA VAL A 676 -27.50 -1.22 -17.32
C VAL A 676 -28.28 0.10 -17.09
N GLU A 677 -27.59 1.11 -16.60
CA GLU A 677 -28.13 2.46 -16.34
C GLU A 677 -27.75 3.44 -17.44
#